data_a2c350c56f4b6c83c33a00b41d5a42d9
#
_entry.id   a2c350c56f4b6c83c33a00b41d5a42d9
#
_cell.length_a   1.000
_cell.length_b   1.000
_cell.length_c   1.000
_cell.angle_alpha   90.00
_cell.angle_beta   90.00
_cell.angle_gamma   90.00
#
_symmetry.space_group_name_H-M   'P 1'
#
loop_
_entity.id
_entity.type
_entity.pdbx_description
1 polymer ?
#
loop_
_entity_poly.entity_id
_entity_poly.type
_entity_poly.pdbx_seq_one_letter_code
_entity_poly.pdbx_strand_id
1 'polypeptide(L)'
;MVKHDSAFYKVWRFFYIQVINKICLVIIAASGIYPQTAHTQQPPSVVILPFKIFSEADLTYLQTEIPTALRNSLEQAGARILLMDPISEPEWKKRTDSIEELQSLSNQTGADHVIWGSLTWIGQQFSLDLKFYDKTAKRPRSFAVEGEGIENLPAAVDNLAQDLILRIFKRQKILAIDVEDNRRIEAEAIKRVVKTQPGDIYNPKNLSDDLKAVYAMGYFDDIQIESEKQPDGIIITFKIKEKPTLRQVSFSGSRWAFDDEEIEEVITAKRGSILNINVVQNDMDRIAELYKEENYHNVKVDYKIYERKDNQADLEYIIDEGEKFQIERIKFEGNSAFSDKQLKRQMTTAESNILSWFTSAGDLNENNLEQDVAKLTAFYQNNGYMQARVGEPMVNFIGNEIEITIKIDEGPRFKVGKVAVTGDLILPEEKLRASLKISQEEFYNREILRKDVLQITDLYANQGFAYADVAPKVDQDLEKRVVDITFDVKKGQEVYFEEIIISGNTKTRDKVIRRQLRVFEQERFSSQRLKRSVRNLYRLDYFEDVKVDTSKGSAEDKMILKIDVAEKSTGAFSFGAGYGNADKFYGTASIAERNLFGRGQRLELKGSLGSKTQNVTLSFTEPYINDIPLSGTLKFYNWKYSYDEYDKDSFGAGLSFSYPVFDYTRVRLGYIYDLANISNIDNDAPSSIKELDGQNVKSSVESSLRYDSRDHLFIPTKGANLGVSFEFAGLGGDIGFMKYIADAAYYIPLFWEFVLAPHTEAGYVNKTQDKKLPDYEKFYLGGIGSLRGFKRDDLAPRDDEGNSIGGDKYIQFNLDLTFPLVKGQGVYGGLFFDTGRVYGDNEKIEFDPSDLRQSAGLGIRWLSPMGPVRLEYGFILDKEKGDHGSGNWEFSMASAF
;
A
#
# COMPACT_ATOMS: atom_id res chain seq x y z
N MET A 1 -25.81 9.33 39.70
CA MET A 1 -25.80 9.28 41.14
C MET A 1 -25.44 7.85 41.54
N VAL A 2 -24.19 7.61 41.81
CA VAL A 2 -23.56 6.78 42.85
C VAL A 2 -22.06 6.86 42.64
N LYS A 3 -21.40 7.45 43.63
CA LYS A 3 -19.95 7.42 43.86
C LYS A 3 -19.59 6.08 44.51
N HIS A 4 -18.57 5.44 44.06
CA HIS A 4 -17.63 4.53 44.77
C HIS A 4 -16.63 4.03 43.70
N ASP A 5 -15.29 4.02 43.88
CA ASP A 5 -14.48 4.01 45.08
C ASP A 5 -13.09 4.59 44.76
N SER A 6 -12.75 5.67 45.36
CA SER A 6 -11.40 6.26 45.33
C SER A 6 -10.46 5.76 46.46
N ALA A 7 -10.88 4.72 47.18
CA ALA A 7 -10.13 4.21 48.32
C ALA A 7 -8.99 3.25 47.96
N PHE A 8 -9.13 2.46 46.89
CA PHE A 8 -8.13 1.46 46.52
C PHE A 8 -6.87 2.09 45.91
N TYR A 9 -7.01 3.19 45.18
CA TYR A 9 -5.89 3.89 44.55
C TYR A 9 -5.05 4.69 45.51
N LYS A 10 -5.63 5.17 46.65
CA LYS A 10 -4.91 5.89 47.70
C LYS A 10 -4.09 4.96 48.59
N VAL A 11 -4.55 3.75 48.83
CA VAL A 11 -3.87 2.74 49.65
C VAL A 11 -2.64 2.16 48.91
N TRP A 12 -2.75 1.99 47.58
CA TRP A 12 -1.63 1.49 46.79
C TRP A 12 -0.49 2.51 46.66
N ARG A 13 -0.82 3.80 46.55
CA ARG A 13 0.16 4.87 46.49
C ARG A 13 0.89 5.11 47.83
N PHE A 14 0.21 4.86 48.94
CA PHE A 14 0.81 4.97 50.28
C PHE A 14 1.77 3.79 50.59
N PHE A 15 1.45 2.60 50.10
CA PHE A 15 2.33 1.44 50.24
C PHE A 15 3.59 1.54 49.38
N TYR A 16 3.46 2.05 48.17
CA TYR A 16 4.59 2.19 47.23
C TYR A 16 5.63 3.22 47.72
N ILE A 17 5.19 4.33 48.28
CA ILE A 17 6.07 5.38 48.83
C ILE A 17 6.76 4.92 50.13
N GLN A 18 6.09 4.14 50.95
CA GLN A 18 6.70 3.64 52.21
C GLN A 18 7.71 2.51 51.96
N VAL A 19 7.55 1.70 50.93
CA VAL A 19 8.49 0.61 50.56
C VAL A 19 9.75 1.19 49.93
N ILE A 20 9.62 2.17 49.03
CA ILE A 20 10.78 2.83 48.40
C ILE A 20 11.59 3.60 49.41
N ASN A 21 11.00 4.35 50.38
CA ASN A 21 11.73 5.07 51.39
C ASN A 21 12.46 4.16 52.42
N LYS A 22 11.95 2.94 52.65
CA LYS A 22 12.66 1.98 53.52
C LYS A 22 13.80 1.25 52.80
N ILE A 23 13.68 1.03 51.48
CA ILE A 23 14.76 0.42 50.67
C ILE A 23 15.91 1.43 50.48
N CYS A 24 15.63 2.71 50.25
CA CYS A 24 16.65 3.74 50.17
C CYS A 24 17.39 3.94 51.51
N LEU A 25 16.74 3.79 52.67
CA LEU A 25 17.38 3.91 53.99
C LEU A 25 18.26 2.70 54.34
N VAL A 26 18.00 1.52 53.83
CA VAL A 26 18.81 0.33 54.07
C VAL A 26 20.04 0.28 53.14
N ILE A 27 19.96 0.85 51.96
CA ILE A 27 21.11 0.98 51.04
C ILE A 27 22.12 2.05 51.54
N ILE A 28 21.65 3.11 52.19
CA ILE A 28 22.52 4.14 52.78
C ILE A 28 23.22 3.64 54.04
N ALA A 29 22.67 2.64 54.74
CA ALA A 29 23.29 2.07 55.98
C ALA A 29 24.29 0.94 55.69
N ALA A 30 24.32 0.38 54.45
CA ALA A 30 25.21 -0.70 54.05
C ALA A 30 26.47 -0.23 53.29
N SER A 31 26.48 0.99 52.74
CA SER A 31 27.68 1.62 52.19
C SER A 31 28.25 2.52 53.30
N GLY A 32 29.27 2.07 53.97
CA GLY A 32 30.03 2.83 54.99
C GLY A 32 30.86 3.97 54.36
N ILE A 33 30.17 4.85 53.60
CA ILE A 33 30.74 6.09 53.10
C ILE A 33 30.33 7.20 54.09
N TYR A 34 31.24 7.50 55.01
CA TYR A 34 31.18 8.76 55.75
C TYR A 34 31.09 9.90 54.72
N PRO A 35 30.15 10.85 54.86
CA PRO A 35 30.22 12.04 54.06
C PRO A 35 31.50 12.78 54.49
N GLN A 36 32.53 12.77 53.64
CA GLN A 36 33.54 13.80 53.73
C GLN A 36 32.80 15.12 53.58
N THR A 37 32.78 15.89 54.63
CA THR A 37 32.34 17.29 54.59
C THR A 37 33.14 17.97 53.52
N ALA A 38 32.52 18.20 52.39
CA ALA A 38 33.03 19.08 51.38
C ALA A 38 33.19 20.43 52.05
N HIS A 39 34.42 20.79 52.37
CA HIS A 39 34.76 22.16 52.70
C HIS A 39 34.34 22.97 51.46
N THR A 40 33.21 23.63 51.51
CA THR A 40 32.85 24.69 50.58
C THR A 40 33.91 25.80 50.79
N GLN A 41 35.00 25.75 50.02
CA GLN A 41 35.88 26.89 49.88
C GLN A 41 35.00 28.03 49.37
N GLN A 42 34.98 29.12 50.14
CA GLN A 42 34.31 30.33 49.67
C GLN A 42 34.89 30.71 48.32
N PRO A 43 34.04 31.14 47.36
CA PRO A 43 34.52 31.51 46.04
C PRO A 43 35.65 32.55 46.19
N PRO A 44 36.76 32.39 45.43
CA PRO A 44 37.89 33.30 45.52
C PRO A 44 37.43 34.74 45.22
N SER A 45 37.80 35.67 46.12
CA SER A 45 37.42 37.06 45.96
C SER A 45 38.49 37.84 45.21
N VAL A 46 38.05 38.58 44.19
CA VAL A 46 38.93 39.31 43.25
C VAL A 46 38.55 40.80 43.18
N VAL A 47 39.56 41.66 43.26
CA VAL A 47 39.44 43.10 42.95
C VAL A 47 40.15 43.36 41.62
N ILE A 48 39.49 44.07 40.73
CA ILE A 48 40.06 44.50 39.43
C ILE A 48 40.14 46.02 39.45
N LEU A 49 41.33 46.52 39.33
CA LEU A 49 41.59 47.95 39.27
C LEU A 49 41.50 48.47 37.83
N PRO A 50 41.25 49.80 37.66
CA PRO A 50 41.25 50.40 36.31
C PRO A 50 42.59 50.22 35.58
N PHE A 51 42.56 50.05 34.29
CA PHE A 51 43.77 49.86 33.46
C PHE A 51 44.30 51.22 32.99
N LYS A 52 45.63 51.33 32.93
CA LYS A 52 46.27 52.48 32.31
C LYS A 52 46.26 52.39 30.80
N ILE A 53 45.90 53.44 30.12
CA ILE A 53 45.91 53.47 28.67
C ILE A 53 47.00 54.44 28.19
N PHE A 54 47.95 53.94 27.42
CA PHE A 54 49.00 54.70 26.78
C PHE A 54 48.76 54.65 25.26
N SER A 55 48.13 55.71 24.72
CA SER A 55 47.78 55.82 23.34
C SER A 55 47.78 57.25 22.84
N GLU A 56 48.15 57.47 21.58
CA GLU A 56 48.01 58.74 20.90
C GLU A 56 46.55 58.96 20.45
N ALA A 57 45.76 57.91 20.26
CA ALA A 57 44.37 57.96 19.98
C ALA A 57 43.52 58.01 21.30
N ASP A 58 42.34 58.62 21.22
CA ASP A 58 41.40 58.62 22.35
C ASP A 58 40.78 57.24 22.54
N LEU A 59 41.44 56.39 23.31
CA LEU A 59 41.02 55.06 23.73
C LEU A 59 40.66 54.99 25.23
N THR A 60 40.33 56.13 25.82
CA THR A 60 40.05 56.28 27.27
C THR A 60 38.93 55.37 27.75
N TYR A 61 37.95 55.01 26.89
CA TYR A 61 36.87 54.08 27.25
C TYR A 61 37.37 52.66 27.61
N LEU A 62 38.52 52.25 27.08
CA LEU A 62 39.10 50.95 27.40
C LEU A 62 39.58 50.81 28.84
N GLN A 63 39.72 51.95 29.58
CA GLN A 63 40.01 51.91 31.02
C GLN A 63 38.92 51.15 31.81
N THR A 64 37.70 51.16 31.32
CA THR A 64 36.55 50.51 31.95
C THR A 64 36.14 49.24 31.24
N GLU A 65 36.29 49.15 29.90
CA GLU A 65 35.87 47.99 29.11
C GLU A 65 36.76 46.76 29.39
N ILE A 66 38.07 46.92 29.45
CA ILE A 66 38.98 45.79 29.75
C ILE A 66 38.70 45.21 31.15
N PRO A 67 38.63 45.97 32.24
CA PRO A 67 38.22 45.44 33.54
C PRO A 67 36.83 44.82 33.53
N THR A 68 35.88 45.35 32.77
CA THR A 68 34.52 44.81 32.66
C THR A 68 34.52 43.45 31.96
N ALA A 69 35.27 43.29 30.86
CA ALA A 69 35.43 42.01 30.19
C ALA A 69 36.06 40.96 31.09
N LEU A 70 37.18 41.32 31.77
CA LEU A 70 37.82 40.40 32.72
C LEU A 70 36.88 40.02 33.88
N ARG A 71 36.10 40.98 34.40
CA ARG A 71 35.07 40.74 35.41
C ARG A 71 34.11 39.66 34.96
N ASN A 72 33.48 39.88 33.77
CA ASN A 72 32.46 38.97 33.26
C ASN A 72 33.02 37.54 33.12
N SER A 73 34.22 37.35 32.60
CA SER A 73 34.87 36.05 32.43
C SER A 73 35.17 35.39 33.78
N LEU A 74 35.64 36.18 34.78
CA LEU A 74 35.97 35.65 36.14
C LEU A 74 34.70 35.34 36.95
N GLU A 75 33.63 36.14 36.82
CA GLU A 75 32.33 35.88 37.46
C GLU A 75 31.68 34.62 36.88
N GLN A 76 31.72 34.45 35.56
CA GLN A 76 31.23 33.20 34.91
C GLN A 76 32.03 31.97 35.36
N ALA A 77 33.30 32.12 35.64
CA ALA A 77 34.14 31.06 36.20
C ALA A 77 33.87 30.78 37.69
N GLY A 78 33.08 31.61 38.36
CA GLY A 78 32.70 31.46 39.78
C GLY A 78 33.51 32.28 40.76
N ALA A 79 34.26 33.31 40.35
CA ALA A 79 34.93 34.25 41.22
C ALA A 79 33.93 35.28 41.79
N ARG A 80 34.13 35.69 43.02
CA ARG A 80 33.42 36.78 43.67
C ARG A 80 34.15 38.09 43.41
N ILE A 81 33.60 38.95 42.52
CA ILE A 81 34.22 40.23 42.27
C ILE A 81 33.78 41.23 43.35
N LEU A 82 34.76 41.88 43.94
CA LEU A 82 34.55 42.91 44.90
C LEU A 82 34.66 44.29 44.23
N LEU A 83 33.58 45.03 44.28
CA LEU A 83 33.54 46.37 43.72
C LEU A 83 34.22 47.36 44.66
N MET A 84 35.06 48.22 44.13
CA MET A 84 35.63 49.35 44.87
C MET A 84 34.98 50.63 44.42
N ASP A 85 34.81 51.56 45.33
CA ASP A 85 34.42 52.89 45.01
C ASP A 85 35.43 53.53 44.03
N PRO A 86 34.97 54.41 43.10
CA PRO A 86 35.88 55.05 42.16
C PRO A 86 37.05 55.78 42.84
N ILE A 87 38.25 55.18 42.62
CA ILE A 87 39.49 55.71 43.19
C ILE A 87 40.15 56.56 42.12
N SER A 88 40.65 57.81 42.50
CA SER A 88 41.37 58.65 41.55
C SER A 88 42.68 58.01 41.09
N GLU A 89 43.12 58.33 39.86
CA GLU A 89 44.34 57.72 39.23
C GLU A 89 45.60 57.87 40.09
N PRO A 90 45.84 58.98 40.76
CA PRO A 90 46.99 59.10 41.60
C PRO A 90 46.95 58.25 42.90
N GLU A 91 45.74 57.89 43.31
CA GLU A 91 45.57 57.15 44.59
C GLU A 91 45.73 55.63 44.40
N TRP A 92 45.17 55.01 43.31
CA TRP A 92 45.36 53.58 43.08
C TRP A 92 46.77 53.28 42.58
N LYS A 93 47.47 54.25 41.89
CA LYS A 93 48.86 54.07 41.46
C LYS A 93 49.77 53.94 42.66
N LYS A 94 49.53 54.71 43.66
CA LYS A 94 50.26 54.66 44.93
C LYS A 94 50.06 53.34 45.69
N ARG A 95 48.84 52.74 45.56
CA ARG A 95 48.44 51.47 46.20
C ARG A 95 48.99 50.23 45.50
N THR A 96 49.62 50.35 44.36
CA THR A 96 50.20 49.23 43.57
C THR A 96 51.72 49.31 43.42
N ASP A 97 52.36 50.26 44.01
CA ASP A 97 53.79 50.52 43.88
C ASP A 97 54.66 49.63 44.78
N SER A 98 54.09 49.12 45.87
CA SER A 98 54.81 48.19 46.76
C SER A 98 53.98 46.97 47.17
N ILE A 99 54.65 45.91 47.61
CA ILE A 99 53.99 44.71 48.13
C ILE A 99 53.17 45.01 49.39
N GLU A 100 53.69 45.90 50.29
CA GLU A 100 53.02 46.29 51.54
C GLU A 100 51.70 47.00 51.25
N GLU A 101 51.64 47.84 50.18
CA GLU A 101 50.46 48.54 49.75
C GLU A 101 49.46 47.59 49.11
N LEU A 102 49.89 46.63 48.30
CA LEU A 102 49.02 45.57 47.74
C LEU A 102 48.41 44.67 48.82
N GLN A 103 49.19 44.29 49.83
CA GLN A 103 48.72 43.60 51.05
C GLN A 103 47.68 44.41 51.78
N SER A 104 47.95 45.70 52.01
CA SER A 104 47.01 46.63 52.63
C SER A 104 45.69 46.69 51.86
N LEU A 105 45.76 46.80 50.54
CA LEU A 105 44.58 46.86 49.66
C LEU A 105 43.78 45.55 49.71
N SER A 106 44.46 44.40 49.63
CA SER A 106 43.91 43.08 49.79
C SER A 106 43.19 42.89 51.10
N ASN A 107 43.79 43.32 52.18
CA ASN A 107 43.21 43.27 53.56
C ASN A 107 42.03 44.18 53.74
N GLN A 108 42.08 45.45 53.18
CA GLN A 108 41.00 46.42 53.23
C GLN A 108 39.78 45.98 52.49
N THR A 109 39.95 45.35 51.27
CA THR A 109 38.86 44.92 50.40
C THR A 109 38.36 43.55 50.74
N GLY A 110 39.18 42.77 51.51
CA GLY A 110 38.91 41.33 51.71
C GLY A 110 39.14 40.47 50.48
N ALA A 111 39.86 41.01 49.47
CA ALA A 111 40.15 40.31 48.27
C ALA A 111 41.28 39.27 48.40
N ASP A 112 41.13 38.05 47.88
CA ASP A 112 42.17 37.08 47.79
C ASP A 112 43.15 37.40 46.66
N HIS A 113 42.68 38.08 45.63
CA HIS A 113 43.43 38.44 44.44
C HIS A 113 43.19 39.90 44.01
N VAL A 114 44.24 40.55 43.56
CA VAL A 114 44.17 41.91 42.97
C VAL A 114 44.73 41.86 41.56
N ILE A 115 44.00 42.47 40.61
CA ILE A 115 44.32 42.52 39.19
C ILE A 115 44.37 43.95 38.75
N TRP A 116 45.43 44.37 38.04
CA TRP A 116 45.59 45.70 37.43
C TRP A 116 46.50 45.53 36.20
N GLY A 117 46.49 46.59 35.36
CA GLY A 117 47.30 46.48 34.15
C GLY A 117 47.36 47.76 33.35
N SER A 118 48.00 47.68 32.20
CA SER A 118 48.07 48.76 31.24
C SER A 118 47.91 48.27 29.80
N LEU A 119 47.30 49.06 28.98
CA LEU A 119 47.29 48.92 27.51
C LEU A 119 48.18 50.00 26.90
N THR A 120 49.16 49.57 26.15
CA THR A 120 50.00 50.43 25.31
C THR A 120 49.63 50.26 23.89
N TRP A 121 49.29 51.38 23.20
CA TRP A 121 48.82 51.32 21.80
C TRP A 121 49.73 52.26 20.96
N ILE A 122 50.49 51.70 20.01
CA ILE A 122 51.42 52.44 19.12
C ILE A 122 51.14 52.04 17.68
N GLY A 123 50.65 52.99 16.90
CA GLY A 123 50.26 52.73 15.49
C GLY A 123 49.08 51.79 15.39
N GLN A 124 49.27 50.59 14.87
CA GLN A 124 48.24 49.51 14.81
C GLN A 124 48.51 48.39 15.81
N GLN A 125 49.66 48.44 16.56
CA GLN A 125 50.04 47.40 17.50
C GLN A 125 49.64 47.80 18.93
N PHE A 126 49.27 46.76 19.70
CA PHE A 126 49.03 46.94 21.10
C PHE A 126 49.81 45.92 21.95
N SER A 127 50.18 46.33 23.21
CA SER A 127 50.57 45.43 24.26
C SER A 127 49.63 45.62 25.43
N LEU A 128 48.96 44.54 25.85
CA LEU A 128 48.11 44.48 27.00
C LEU A 128 48.89 43.77 28.12
N ASP A 129 49.32 44.57 29.12
CA ASP A 129 50.06 44.10 30.29
C ASP A 129 49.12 43.98 31.46
N LEU A 130 49.07 42.81 32.08
CA LEU A 130 48.30 42.54 33.26
C LEU A 130 49.18 42.09 34.45
N LYS A 131 48.94 42.63 35.61
CA LYS A 131 49.56 42.23 36.85
C LYS A 131 48.55 41.58 37.77
N PHE A 132 48.93 40.48 38.34
CA PHE A 132 48.11 39.61 39.19
C PHE A 132 48.80 39.42 40.53
N TYR A 133 48.18 39.80 41.62
CA TYR A 133 48.65 39.60 42.97
C TYR A 133 47.74 38.65 43.71
N ASP A 134 48.33 37.61 44.26
CA ASP A 134 47.69 36.61 45.13
C ASP A 134 48.12 36.92 46.58
N LYS A 135 47.17 37.03 47.49
CA LYS A 135 47.41 37.36 48.91
C LYS A 135 48.46 36.46 49.60
N THR A 136 48.61 35.24 49.07
CA THR A 136 49.59 34.26 49.59
C THR A 136 50.94 34.34 48.90
N ALA A 137 51.07 35.13 47.82
CA ALA A 137 52.27 35.25 47.06
C ALA A 137 53.25 36.32 47.57
N LYS A 138 54.56 36.07 47.40
CA LYS A 138 55.62 37.01 47.76
C LYS A 138 55.84 38.12 46.74
N ARG A 139 55.30 38.03 45.55
CA ARG A 139 55.48 39.03 44.49
C ARG A 139 54.30 38.92 43.48
N PRO A 140 53.84 40.05 42.87
CA PRO A 140 52.88 40.00 41.81
C PRO A 140 53.51 39.32 40.58
N ARG A 141 52.67 38.68 39.76
CA ARG A 141 53.03 38.11 38.46
C ARG A 141 52.55 39.03 37.37
N SER A 142 53.32 39.09 36.28
CA SER A 142 52.98 39.84 35.09
C SER A 142 52.62 38.91 33.95
N PHE A 143 51.66 39.27 33.14
CA PHE A 143 51.27 38.64 31.91
C PHE A 143 51.22 39.74 30.86
N ALA A 144 51.61 39.46 29.65
CA ALA A 144 51.55 40.39 28.52
C ALA A 144 51.07 39.66 27.31
N VAL A 145 50.22 40.28 26.54
CA VAL A 145 49.76 39.83 25.25
C VAL A 145 49.90 40.97 24.25
N GLU A 146 50.58 40.71 23.16
CA GLU A 146 50.78 41.66 22.07
C GLU A 146 49.87 41.26 20.92
N GLY A 147 49.40 42.28 20.16
CA GLY A 147 48.53 42.08 19.01
C GLY A 147 48.49 43.29 18.08
N GLU A 148 47.82 43.12 16.98
CA GLU A 148 47.63 44.12 15.94
C GLU A 148 46.14 44.29 15.67
N GLY A 149 45.66 45.55 15.56
CA GLY A 149 44.26 45.89 15.34
C GLY A 149 43.39 45.84 16.61
N ILE A 150 42.42 46.76 16.73
CA ILE A 150 41.52 46.89 17.89
C ILE A 150 40.55 45.70 17.96
N GLU A 151 40.26 45.11 16.82
CA GLU A 151 39.38 43.93 16.66
C GLU A 151 39.94 42.67 17.35
N ASN A 152 41.24 42.57 17.55
CA ASN A 152 41.92 41.46 18.20
C ASN A 152 42.08 41.68 19.74
N LEU A 153 41.78 42.87 20.24
CA LEU A 153 41.91 43.16 21.68
C LEU A 153 40.94 42.32 22.57
N PRO A 154 39.67 42.08 22.16
CA PRO A 154 38.79 41.21 22.94
C PRO A 154 39.33 39.76 23.08
N ALA A 155 39.90 39.19 22.04
CA ALA A 155 40.51 37.87 22.09
C ALA A 155 41.76 37.84 23.02
N ALA A 156 42.55 38.91 23.03
CA ALA A 156 43.68 39.06 23.91
C ALA A 156 43.25 39.15 25.39
N VAL A 157 42.17 39.89 25.68
CA VAL A 157 41.56 39.96 27.04
C VAL A 157 41.01 38.60 27.46
N ASP A 158 40.35 37.86 26.59
CA ASP A 158 39.82 36.53 26.88
C ASP A 158 40.94 35.52 27.18
N ASN A 159 42.03 35.56 26.40
CA ASN A 159 43.18 34.71 26.67
C ASN A 159 43.80 34.97 28.05
N LEU A 160 43.95 36.24 28.43
CA LEU A 160 44.44 36.61 29.79
C LEU A 160 43.43 36.22 30.88
N ALA A 161 42.16 36.34 30.63
CA ALA A 161 41.10 35.87 31.54
C ALA A 161 41.19 34.36 31.77
N GLN A 162 41.38 33.56 30.73
CA GLN A 162 41.57 32.11 30.84
C GLN A 162 42.82 31.76 31.70
N ASP A 163 43.94 32.44 31.48
CA ASP A 163 45.17 32.22 32.27
C ASP A 163 44.97 32.58 33.76
N LEU A 164 44.20 33.63 34.02
CA LEU A 164 43.82 34.01 35.39
C LEU A 164 42.92 32.96 36.07
N ILE A 165 41.89 32.46 35.31
CA ILE A 165 40.96 31.43 35.79
C ILE A 165 41.72 30.16 36.20
N LEU A 166 42.64 29.70 35.36
CA LEU A 166 43.46 28.55 35.67
C LEU A 166 44.20 28.67 37.01
N ARG A 167 44.71 29.90 37.33
CA ARG A 167 45.49 30.14 38.51
C ARG A 167 44.64 30.39 39.74
N ILE A 168 43.61 31.23 39.62
CA ILE A 168 42.70 31.57 40.73
C ILE A 168 41.99 30.31 41.25
N PHE A 169 41.53 29.48 40.34
CA PHE A 169 40.80 28.26 40.69
C PHE A 169 41.66 27.01 40.79
N LYS A 170 42.98 27.10 40.55
CA LYS A 170 43.91 25.99 40.50
C LYS A 170 43.45 24.85 39.58
N ARG A 171 42.72 25.24 38.48
CA ARG A 171 42.25 24.28 37.45
C ARG A 171 43.40 23.90 36.53
N GLN A 172 43.33 22.69 35.97
CA GLN A 172 44.30 22.17 35.03
C GLN A 172 43.72 22.21 33.64
N LYS A 173 44.57 22.38 32.60
CA LYS A 173 44.16 22.25 31.18
C LYS A 173 44.08 20.79 30.80
N ILE A 174 43.17 20.48 29.87
CA ILE A 174 43.13 19.18 29.21
C ILE A 174 44.21 19.14 28.14
N LEU A 175 45.15 18.17 28.24
CA LEU A 175 46.23 18.00 27.28
C LEU A 175 45.81 17.19 26.08
N ALA A 176 45.08 16.10 26.29
CA ALA A 176 44.60 15.21 25.25
C ALA A 176 43.28 14.55 25.66
N ILE A 177 42.56 14.11 24.67
CA ILE A 177 41.37 13.26 24.83
C ILE A 177 41.62 11.99 24.02
N ASP A 178 41.71 10.87 24.74
CA ASP A 178 41.95 9.56 24.18
C ASP A 178 40.73 8.67 24.29
N VAL A 179 40.60 7.70 23.39
CA VAL A 179 39.57 6.68 23.41
C VAL A 179 40.26 5.32 23.38
N GLU A 180 39.89 4.49 24.33
CA GLU A 180 40.46 3.14 24.47
C GLU A 180 39.38 2.08 24.44
N ASP A 181 39.75 0.85 24.09
CA ASP A 181 38.91 -0.34 24.01
C ASP A 181 37.82 -0.29 22.92
N ASN A 182 37.84 0.74 22.09
CA ASN A 182 37.00 0.78 20.87
C ASN A 182 37.54 -0.22 19.82
N ARG A 183 36.64 -1.02 19.24
CA ARG A 183 37.02 -2.05 18.25
C ARG A 183 36.44 -1.76 16.88
N ARG A 184 35.19 -1.40 16.82
CA ARG A 184 34.40 -1.20 15.59
C ARG A 184 34.08 0.27 15.35
N ILE A 185 33.79 1.00 16.41
CA ILE A 185 33.52 2.44 16.32
C ILE A 185 34.87 3.18 16.36
N GLU A 186 35.15 3.93 15.32
CA GLU A 186 36.37 4.71 15.23
C GLU A 186 36.47 5.76 16.34
N ALA A 187 37.64 5.90 16.96
CA ALA A 187 37.89 6.87 18.00
C ALA A 187 37.50 8.31 17.58
N GLU A 188 37.76 8.66 16.33
CA GLU A 188 37.41 9.97 15.77
C GLU A 188 35.91 10.22 15.70
N ALA A 189 35.09 9.18 15.50
CA ALA A 189 33.64 9.30 15.53
C ALA A 189 33.12 9.65 16.95
N ILE A 190 33.76 9.06 17.96
CA ILE A 190 33.46 9.34 19.37
C ILE A 190 33.91 10.75 19.73
N LYS A 191 35.14 11.12 19.37
CA LYS A 191 35.69 12.46 19.65
C LYS A 191 34.89 13.59 19.00
N ARG A 192 34.22 13.36 17.85
CA ARG A 192 33.33 14.37 17.22
C ARG A 192 32.10 14.71 18.02
N VAL A 193 31.63 13.81 18.85
CA VAL A 193 30.45 14.00 19.71
C VAL A 193 30.83 14.68 21.03
N VAL A 194 32.07 14.50 21.46
CA VAL A 194 32.66 15.17 22.64
C VAL A 194 32.87 16.65 22.34
N LYS A 195 32.26 17.52 23.13
CA LYS A 195 32.38 18.97 22.99
C LYS A 195 33.65 19.51 23.61
N THR A 196 34.13 18.87 24.67
CA THR A 196 35.39 19.21 25.34
C THR A 196 36.57 18.96 24.40
N GLN A 197 37.52 19.87 24.32
CA GLN A 197 38.68 19.79 23.42
C GLN A 197 40.00 19.91 24.16
N PRO A 198 41.13 19.38 23.61
CA PRO A 198 42.47 19.68 24.12
C PRO A 198 42.70 21.21 24.20
N GLY A 199 43.19 21.69 25.34
CA GLY A 199 43.35 23.10 25.64
C GLY A 199 42.25 23.69 26.56
N ASP A 200 41.11 23.04 26.67
CA ASP A 200 40.03 23.48 27.56
C ASP A 200 40.42 23.28 29.02
N ILE A 201 39.76 24.04 29.92
CA ILE A 201 39.88 23.89 31.34
C ILE A 201 39.11 22.65 31.81
N TYR A 202 39.77 21.79 32.56
CA TYR A 202 39.14 20.60 33.13
C TYR A 202 37.91 20.95 33.97
N ASN A 203 36.76 20.48 33.53
CA ASN A 203 35.47 20.67 34.19
C ASN A 203 34.69 19.35 34.24
N PRO A 204 34.50 18.74 35.40
CA PRO A 204 33.77 17.48 35.55
C PRO A 204 32.36 17.52 35.03
N LYS A 205 31.70 18.69 35.04
CA LYS A 205 30.34 18.84 34.52
C LYS A 205 30.30 18.70 32.99
N ASN A 206 31.23 19.35 32.28
CA ASN A 206 31.33 19.25 30.83
C ASN A 206 31.59 17.80 30.41
N LEU A 207 32.51 17.11 31.13
CA LEU A 207 32.79 15.70 30.86
C LEU A 207 31.59 14.79 31.13
N SER A 208 30.75 15.11 32.11
CA SER A 208 29.51 14.38 32.38
C SER A 208 28.50 14.59 31.24
N ASP A 209 28.44 15.78 30.63
CA ASP A 209 27.58 16.04 29.50
C ASP A 209 28.13 15.39 28.23
N ASP A 210 29.45 15.37 28.04
CA ASP A 210 30.12 14.63 26.97
C ASP A 210 29.88 13.12 27.08
N LEU A 211 29.98 12.56 28.29
CA LEU A 211 29.66 11.17 28.57
C LEU A 211 28.25 10.80 28.13
N LYS A 212 27.27 11.66 28.46
CA LYS A 212 25.88 11.45 28.05
C LYS A 212 25.72 11.53 26.53
N ALA A 213 26.44 12.46 25.90
CA ALA A 213 26.40 12.62 24.44
C ALA A 213 26.99 11.38 23.73
N VAL A 214 28.10 10.83 24.22
CA VAL A 214 28.68 9.58 23.69
C VAL A 214 27.73 8.40 23.95
N TYR A 215 27.13 8.34 25.14
CA TYR A 215 26.17 7.26 25.48
C TYR A 215 24.93 7.32 24.62
N ALA A 216 24.50 8.54 24.25
CA ALA A 216 23.34 8.76 23.36
C ALA A 216 23.57 8.28 21.91
N MET A 217 24.82 7.98 21.49
CA MET A 217 25.12 7.32 20.21
C MET A 217 24.50 5.91 20.13
N GLY A 218 24.18 5.28 21.27
CA GLY A 218 23.47 4.00 21.34
C GLY A 218 24.32 2.76 21.11
N TYR A 219 25.61 2.91 20.82
CA TYR A 219 26.54 1.83 20.45
C TYR A 219 27.25 1.17 21.63
N PHE A 220 27.15 1.74 22.82
CA PHE A 220 28.00 1.38 23.98
C PHE A 220 27.17 0.77 25.08
N ASP A 221 27.74 -0.25 25.71
CA ASP A 221 27.22 -0.95 26.90
C ASP A 221 27.65 -0.21 28.18
N ASP A 222 28.92 0.20 28.20
CA ASP A 222 29.49 1.00 29.31
C ASP A 222 30.51 2.00 28.75
N ILE A 223 30.60 3.16 29.41
CA ILE A 223 31.59 4.20 29.11
C ILE A 223 32.11 4.72 30.40
N GLN A 224 33.40 4.62 30.60
CA GLN A 224 34.11 5.14 31.75
C GLN A 224 35.06 6.25 31.35
N ILE A 225 35.10 7.34 32.10
CA ILE A 225 36.06 8.43 31.91
C ILE A 225 37.12 8.32 32.95
N GLU A 226 38.35 8.07 32.55
CA GLU A 226 39.54 8.16 33.38
C GLU A 226 40.25 9.48 33.13
N SER A 227 40.86 10.01 34.21
CA SER A 227 41.64 11.25 34.14
C SER A 227 42.99 11.04 34.73
N GLU A 228 44.05 11.21 33.96
CA GLU A 228 45.43 11.09 34.40
C GLU A 228 46.07 12.47 34.53
N LYS A 229 46.61 12.77 35.74
CA LYS A 229 47.27 14.05 35.98
C LYS A 229 48.72 14.01 35.54
N GLN A 230 49.07 14.92 34.66
CA GLN A 230 50.45 15.18 34.15
C GLN A 230 50.94 16.54 34.75
N PRO A 231 52.28 16.81 34.69
CA PRO A 231 52.81 18.09 35.19
C PRO A 231 52.20 19.31 34.52
N ASP A 232 51.83 19.23 33.26
CA ASP A 232 51.33 20.36 32.47
C ASP A 232 49.80 20.35 32.24
N GLY A 233 49.08 19.36 32.80
CA GLY A 233 47.63 19.26 32.65
C GLY A 233 47.06 17.88 32.95
N ILE A 234 45.90 17.58 32.33
CA ILE A 234 45.17 16.32 32.52
C ILE A 234 44.95 15.66 31.16
N ILE A 235 45.17 14.37 31.04
CA ILE A 235 44.72 13.55 29.92
C ILE A 235 43.41 12.90 30.31
N ILE A 236 42.42 12.95 29.42
CA ILE A 236 41.11 12.34 29.57
C ILE A 236 41.02 11.14 28.65
N THR A 237 40.70 9.99 29.20
CA THR A 237 40.55 8.74 28.45
C THR A 237 39.11 8.24 28.57
N PHE A 238 38.41 8.11 27.44
CA PHE A 238 37.13 7.43 27.39
C PHE A 238 37.35 5.94 27.15
N LYS A 239 37.14 5.12 28.17
CA LYS A 239 37.16 3.66 28.04
C LYS A 239 35.80 3.16 27.63
N ILE A 240 35.74 2.51 26.47
CA ILE A 240 34.50 2.18 25.78
C ILE A 240 34.28 0.67 25.83
N LYS A 241 33.10 0.25 26.25
CA LYS A 241 32.64 -1.12 26.07
C LYS A 241 31.52 -1.13 25.03
N GLU A 242 31.85 -1.58 23.84
CA GLU A 242 30.86 -1.62 22.74
C GLU A 242 29.81 -2.72 23.01
N LYS A 243 28.54 -2.43 22.61
CA LYS A 243 27.49 -3.44 22.60
C LYS A 243 27.76 -4.52 21.56
N PRO A 244 27.38 -5.78 21.82
CA PRO A 244 27.58 -6.86 20.88
C PRO A 244 26.84 -6.62 19.56
N THR A 245 27.39 -7.17 18.46
CA THR A 245 26.70 -7.24 17.18
C THR A 245 25.90 -8.54 17.07
N LEU A 246 24.69 -8.48 16.56
CA LEU A 246 23.87 -9.65 16.29
C LEU A 246 24.48 -10.47 15.14
N ARG A 247 24.99 -11.64 15.45
CA ARG A 247 25.49 -12.62 14.49
C ARG A 247 24.36 -13.35 13.78
N GLN A 248 23.34 -13.71 14.57
CA GLN A 248 22.17 -14.44 14.14
C GLN A 248 20.95 -13.98 14.94
N VAL A 249 19.81 -13.91 14.27
CA VAL A 249 18.48 -13.82 14.87
C VAL A 249 17.75 -15.11 14.51
N SER A 250 17.06 -15.70 15.46
CA SER A 250 16.34 -16.96 15.27
C SER A 250 15.04 -16.94 16.06
N PHE A 251 14.09 -17.75 15.61
CA PHE A 251 12.78 -17.88 16.20
C PHE A 251 12.55 -19.32 16.62
N SER A 252 12.01 -19.53 17.82
CA SER A 252 11.72 -20.86 18.36
C SER A 252 10.44 -20.83 19.19
N GLY A 253 10.02 -22.02 19.63
CA GLY A 253 8.83 -22.20 20.46
C GLY A 253 7.67 -22.84 19.73
N SER A 254 6.47 -22.71 20.30
CA SER A 254 5.22 -23.29 19.80
C SER A 254 4.58 -22.29 18.82
N ARG A 255 4.93 -22.37 17.54
CA ARG A 255 4.48 -21.44 16.52
C ARG A 255 4.19 -22.13 15.19
N TRP A 256 3.01 -21.92 14.64
CA TRP A 256 2.50 -22.50 13.40
C TRP A 256 1.85 -21.48 12.46
N ALA A 257 1.50 -20.29 13.02
CA ALA A 257 0.76 -19.27 12.27
C ALA A 257 1.62 -18.52 11.27
N PHE A 258 2.89 -18.27 11.59
CA PHE A 258 3.81 -17.50 10.75
C PHE A 258 5.12 -18.22 10.55
N ASP A 259 5.71 -18.08 9.38
CA ASP A 259 7.08 -18.53 9.11
C ASP A 259 8.14 -17.51 9.59
N ASP A 260 9.41 -17.90 9.49
CA ASP A 260 10.52 -17.05 9.94
C ASP A 260 10.63 -15.76 9.13
N GLU A 261 10.32 -15.79 7.83
CA GLU A 261 10.43 -14.65 6.93
C GLU A 261 9.37 -13.58 7.27
N GLU A 262 8.15 -14.00 7.55
CA GLU A 262 7.06 -13.11 7.95
C GLU A 262 7.34 -12.40 9.28
N ILE A 263 7.89 -13.14 10.27
CA ILE A 263 8.28 -12.55 11.56
C ILE A 263 9.49 -11.63 11.39
N GLU A 264 10.45 -11.99 10.53
CA GLU A 264 11.63 -11.14 10.27
C GLU A 264 11.26 -9.81 9.60
N GLU A 265 10.16 -9.72 8.88
CA GLU A 265 9.70 -8.48 8.26
C GLU A 265 9.29 -7.41 9.30
N VAL A 266 8.69 -7.81 10.40
CA VAL A 266 8.16 -6.89 11.41
C VAL A 266 9.20 -6.46 12.46
N ILE A 267 10.31 -7.18 12.62
CA ILE A 267 11.35 -6.85 13.58
C ILE A 267 12.40 -5.87 13.03
N THR A 268 13.01 -5.12 13.92
CA THR A 268 14.11 -4.19 13.62
C THR A 268 15.48 -4.78 13.92
N ALA A 269 15.59 -5.63 14.95
CA ALA A 269 16.83 -6.31 15.31
C ALA A 269 17.17 -7.40 14.30
N LYS A 270 18.02 -7.06 13.33
CA LYS A 270 18.42 -7.98 12.23
C LYS A 270 19.89 -8.39 12.37
N ARG A 271 20.27 -9.46 11.67
CA ARG A 271 21.67 -9.87 11.57
C ARG A 271 22.56 -8.70 11.14
N GLY A 272 23.66 -8.47 11.86
CA GLY A 272 24.59 -7.37 11.64
C GLY A 272 24.24 -6.08 12.37
N SER A 273 23.06 -5.96 12.95
CA SER A 273 22.71 -4.82 13.80
C SER A 273 23.34 -4.93 15.19
N ILE A 274 23.37 -3.82 15.91
CA ILE A 274 23.87 -3.75 17.29
C ILE A 274 22.77 -4.20 18.23
N LEU A 275 23.12 -5.06 19.17
CA LEU A 275 22.19 -5.51 20.20
C LEU A 275 21.74 -4.32 21.07
N ASN A 276 20.47 -4.01 21.00
CA ASN A 276 19.82 -3.01 21.84
C ASN A 276 18.57 -3.61 22.49
N ILE A 277 18.60 -3.73 23.80
CA ILE A 277 17.51 -4.37 24.55
C ILE A 277 16.17 -3.66 24.34
N ASN A 278 16.18 -2.33 24.20
CA ASN A 278 14.93 -1.59 23.93
C ASN A 278 14.37 -1.93 22.56
N VAL A 279 15.24 -2.14 21.55
CA VAL A 279 14.80 -2.59 20.21
C VAL A 279 14.22 -3.99 20.29
N VAL A 280 14.89 -4.90 21.01
CA VAL A 280 14.41 -6.27 21.23
C VAL A 280 13.04 -6.29 21.91
N GLN A 281 12.84 -5.45 22.92
CA GLN A 281 11.54 -5.33 23.60
C GLN A 281 10.45 -4.79 22.66
N ASN A 282 10.76 -3.76 21.89
CA ASN A 282 9.81 -3.23 20.89
C ASN A 282 9.49 -4.28 19.78
N ASP A 283 10.47 -5.09 19.41
CA ASP A 283 10.26 -6.16 18.44
C ASP A 283 9.38 -7.27 19.03
N MET A 284 9.53 -7.60 20.33
CA MET A 284 8.59 -8.52 21.01
C MET A 284 7.15 -8.01 20.94
N ASP A 285 6.96 -6.71 21.18
CA ASP A 285 5.63 -6.10 21.10
C ASP A 285 5.07 -6.17 19.68
N ARG A 286 5.90 -5.93 18.66
CA ARG A 286 5.50 -6.05 17.24
C ARG A 286 5.16 -7.49 16.84
N ILE A 287 5.97 -8.45 17.30
CA ILE A 287 5.67 -9.87 17.09
C ILE A 287 4.33 -10.21 17.76
N ALA A 288 4.13 -9.76 19.00
CA ALA A 288 2.87 -10.01 19.70
C ALA A 288 1.67 -9.36 19.00
N GLU A 289 1.84 -8.17 18.42
CA GLU A 289 0.82 -7.48 17.62
C GLU A 289 0.49 -8.27 16.34
N LEU A 290 1.51 -8.72 15.59
CA LEU A 290 1.35 -9.57 14.41
C LEU A 290 0.48 -10.82 14.71
N TYR A 291 0.77 -11.51 15.81
CA TYR A 291 -0.02 -12.67 16.23
C TYR A 291 -1.44 -12.30 16.66
N LYS A 292 -1.63 -11.15 17.32
CA LYS A 292 -2.96 -10.68 17.72
C LYS A 292 -3.83 -10.30 16.52
N GLU A 293 -3.26 -9.75 15.45
CA GLU A 293 -3.97 -9.48 14.20
C GLU A 293 -4.57 -10.75 13.60
N GLU A 294 -3.91 -11.91 13.80
CA GLU A 294 -4.40 -13.23 13.42
C GLU A 294 -5.19 -13.96 14.53
N ASN A 295 -5.62 -13.20 15.56
CA ASN A 295 -6.46 -13.65 16.66
C ASN A 295 -5.77 -14.59 17.69
N TYR A 296 -4.45 -14.52 17.81
CA TYR A 296 -3.72 -15.19 18.89
C TYR A 296 -3.52 -14.23 20.07
N HIS A 297 -4.60 -13.91 20.80
CA HIS A 297 -4.58 -12.89 21.86
C HIS A 297 -3.78 -13.28 23.11
N ASN A 298 -3.51 -14.57 23.32
CA ASN A 298 -2.72 -15.09 24.43
C ASN A 298 -1.25 -15.35 24.09
N VAL A 299 -0.78 -14.85 22.95
CA VAL A 299 0.60 -15.02 22.53
C VAL A 299 1.57 -14.47 23.59
N LYS A 300 2.63 -15.22 23.84
CA LYS A 300 3.73 -14.82 24.69
C LYS A 300 5.00 -14.82 23.87
N VAL A 301 5.68 -13.69 23.91
CA VAL A 301 6.96 -13.54 23.24
C VAL A 301 8.00 -13.27 24.31
N ASP A 302 9.07 -14.05 24.33
CA ASP A 302 10.23 -13.88 25.19
C ASP A 302 11.49 -13.88 24.32
N TYR A 303 12.63 -13.58 24.89
CA TYR A 303 13.88 -13.61 24.18
C TYR A 303 15.02 -14.20 25.00
N LYS A 304 16.01 -14.76 24.31
CA LYS A 304 17.30 -15.17 24.88
C LYS A 304 18.45 -14.58 24.09
N ILE A 305 19.46 -14.15 24.80
CA ILE A 305 20.70 -13.64 24.21
C ILE A 305 21.82 -14.60 24.59
N TYR A 306 22.54 -15.07 23.60
CA TYR A 306 23.70 -15.92 23.76
C TYR A 306 24.95 -15.12 23.38
N GLU A 307 25.71 -14.70 24.36
CA GLU A 307 26.98 -14.02 24.12
C GLU A 307 27.98 -14.95 23.44
N ARG A 308 28.68 -14.42 22.45
CA ARG A 308 29.69 -15.11 21.66
C ARG A 308 31.05 -14.40 21.79
N LYS A 309 32.11 -15.06 21.29
CA LYS A 309 33.43 -14.43 21.20
C LYS A 309 33.38 -13.24 20.23
N ASP A 310 34.38 -12.36 20.33
CA ASP A 310 34.56 -11.21 19.45
C ASP A 310 33.40 -10.17 19.48
N ASN A 311 32.86 -9.94 20.68
CA ASN A 311 31.79 -9.00 20.92
C ASN A 311 30.54 -9.22 20.00
N GLN A 312 30.19 -10.50 19.81
CA GLN A 312 28.99 -10.92 19.08
C GLN A 312 27.97 -11.53 20.01
N ALA A 313 26.70 -11.50 19.59
CA ALA A 313 25.61 -12.20 20.26
C ALA A 313 24.67 -12.85 19.26
N ASP A 314 24.05 -13.97 19.66
CA ASP A 314 22.91 -14.53 18.96
C ASP A 314 21.65 -14.16 19.76
N LEU A 315 20.62 -13.72 19.05
CA LEU A 315 19.31 -13.39 19.62
C LEU A 315 18.31 -14.47 19.19
N GLU A 316 17.61 -15.02 20.15
CA GLU A 316 16.53 -15.98 19.90
C GLU A 316 15.24 -15.42 20.49
N TYR A 317 14.23 -15.20 19.64
CA TYR A 317 12.88 -14.93 20.10
C TYR A 317 12.17 -16.25 20.33
N ILE A 318 11.54 -16.40 21.48
CA ILE A 318 10.80 -17.59 21.90
C ILE A 318 9.33 -17.22 21.90
N ILE A 319 8.57 -17.84 21.01
CA ILE A 319 7.18 -17.50 20.78
C ILE A 319 6.32 -18.69 21.20
N ASP A 320 5.37 -18.43 22.08
CA ASP A 320 4.26 -19.33 22.42
C ASP A 320 2.99 -18.64 21.94
N GLU A 321 2.51 -19.05 20.75
CA GLU A 321 1.36 -18.40 20.10
C GLU A 321 0.05 -18.63 20.87
N GLY A 322 -0.02 -19.67 21.71
CA GLY A 322 -1.25 -20.02 22.40
C GLY A 322 -2.30 -20.59 21.46
N GLU A 323 -3.55 -20.48 21.85
CA GLU A 323 -4.68 -20.92 21.05
C GLU A 323 -5.30 -19.76 20.28
N LYS A 324 -5.74 -20.00 19.02
CA LYS A 324 -6.43 -19.02 18.22
C LYS A 324 -7.82 -18.77 18.78
N PHE A 325 -8.15 -17.50 19.04
CA PHE A 325 -9.47 -17.08 19.47
C PHE A 325 -10.42 -17.01 18.29
N GLN A 326 -11.65 -17.43 18.47
CA GLN A 326 -12.66 -17.39 17.42
C GLN A 326 -13.98 -16.79 17.93
N ILE A 327 -14.64 -16.03 17.06
CA ILE A 327 -15.97 -15.52 17.33
C ILE A 327 -16.96 -16.68 17.29
N GLU A 328 -17.39 -17.12 18.47
CA GLU A 328 -18.38 -18.18 18.61
C GLU A 328 -19.80 -17.63 18.48
N ARG A 329 -20.03 -16.42 18.97
CA ARG A 329 -21.37 -15.84 19.01
C ARG A 329 -21.41 -14.34 18.85
N ILE A 330 -22.34 -13.88 18.01
CA ILE A 330 -22.72 -12.46 17.88
C ILE A 330 -24.17 -12.31 18.32
N LYS A 331 -24.42 -11.48 19.34
CA LYS A 331 -25.74 -11.21 19.92
C LYS A 331 -26.15 -9.78 19.64
N PHE A 332 -27.45 -9.59 19.46
CA PHE A 332 -28.03 -8.27 19.37
C PHE A 332 -29.02 -8.06 20.51
N GLU A 333 -29.07 -6.88 21.08
CA GLU A 333 -30.00 -6.46 22.10
C GLU A 333 -30.79 -5.26 21.61
N GLY A 334 -32.14 -5.33 21.68
CA GLY A 334 -33.01 -4.24 21.26
C GLY A 334 -33.50 -4.32 19.80
N ASN A 335 -33.12 -5.35 19.05
CA ASN A 335 -33.49 -5.58 17.65
C ASN A 335 -34.88 -6.27 17.53
N SER A 336 -35.94 -5.51 17.66
CA SER A 336 -37.33 -6.03 17.55
C SER A 336 -37.80 -6.20 16.11
N ALA A 337 -37.32 -5.34 15.20
CA ALA A 337 -37.79 -5.27 13.81
C ALA A 337 -37.11 -6.29 12.90
N PHE A 338 -35.88 -6.65 13.19
CA PHE A 338 -35.08 -7.57 12.39
C PHE A 338 -34.49 -8.68 13.27
N SER A 339 -34.49 -9.89 12.75
CA SER A 339 -33.88 -11.03 13.43
C SER A 339 -32.37 -10.95 13.41
N ASP A 340 -31.68 -11.56 14.37
CA ASP A 340 -30.24 -11.68 14.44
C ASP A 340 -29.66 -12.20 13.12
N LYS A 341 -30.31 -13.19 12.50
CA LYS A 341 -29.88 -13.75 11.22
C LYS A 341 -29.89 -12.72 10.08
N GLN A 342 -30.85 -11.77 10.09
CA GLN A 342 -30.88 -10.69 9.08
C GLN A 342 -29.78 -9.67 9.33
N LEU A 343 -29.52 -9.33 10.59
CA LEU A 343 -28.47 -8.38 10.98
C LEU A 343 -27.08 -8.95 10.71
N LYS A 344 -26.82 -10.19 11.10
CA LYS A 344 -25.56 -10.90 10.81
C LYS A 344 -25.21 -10.93 9.32
N ARG A 345 -26.20 -11.01 8.44
CA ARG A 345 -25.98 -10.95 6.98
C ARG A 345 -25.48 -9.59 6.47
N GLN A 346 -25.69 -8.52 7.23
CA GLN A 346 -25.19 -7.20 6.87
C GLN A 346 -23.77 -6.97 7.33
N MET A 347 -23.26 -7.80 8.25
CA MET A 347 -21.93 -7.70 8.80
C MET A 347 -20.89 -8.42 7.93
N THR A 348 -19.69 -7.93 7.95
CA THR A 348 -18.49 -8.63 7.44
C THR A 348 -17.99 -9.61 8.48
N THR A 349 -18.01 -9.22 9.76
CA THR A 349 -17.69 -10.07 10.90
C THR A 349 -18.69 -11.21 11.01
N ALA A 350 -18.20 -12.43 11.08
CA ALA A 350 -19.02 -13.63 11.09
C ALA A 350 -18.60 -14.58 12.21
N GLU A 351 -19.56 -15.38 12.69
CA GLU A 351 -19.31 -16.49 13.62
C GLU A 351 -18.48 -17.60 12.96
N SER A 352 -17.70 -18.31 13.73
CA SER A 352 -16.93 -19.48 13.27
C SER A 352 -17.86 -20.57 12.72
N ASN A 353 -17.39 -21.29 11.71
CA ASN A 353 -18.13 -22.38 11.08
C ASN A 353 -17.14 -23.46 10.54
N ILE A 354 -17.68 -24.56 10.03
CA ILE A 354 -16.88 -25.69 9.52
C ILE A 354 -15.87 -25.28 8.42
N LEU A 355 -16.12 -24.19 7.72
CA LEU A 355 -15.25 -23.67 6.66
C LEU A 355 -14.29 -22.57 7.16
N SER A 356 -14.24 -22.28 8.46
CA SER A 356 -13.39 -21.22 9.02
C SER A 356 -11.92 -21.42 8.75
N TRP A 357 -11.48 -22.66 8.61
CA TRP A 357 -10.09 -22.96 8.22
C TRP A 357 -9.72 -22.51 6.80
N PHE A 358 -10.73 -22.24 5.95
CA PHE A 358 -10.56 -21.78 4.57
C PHE A 358 -11.06 -20.36 4.33
N THR A 359 -11.85 -19.83 5.28
CA THR A 359 -12.43 -18.49 5.23
C THR A 359 -12.00 -17.74 6.48
N SER A 360 -12.01 -16.43 6.47
CA SER A 360 -11.78 -15.61 7.67
C SER A 360 -12.99 -15.55 8.61
N ALA A 361 -13.94 -16.50 8.51
CA ALA A 361 -15.10 -16.56 9.40
C ALA A 361 -14.65 -16.96 10.82
N GLY A 362 -15.06 -16.21 11.80
CA GLY A 362 -14.63 -16.40 13.19
C GLY A 362 -13.45 -15.53 13.62
N ASP A 363 -12.75 -14.89 12.69
CA ASP A 363 -11.65 -14.00 13.04
C ASP A 363 -12.17 -12.62 13.47
N LEU A 364 -11.65 -12.10 14.58
CA LEU A 364 -11.95 -10.76 15.07
C LEU A 364 -11.03 -9.74 14.39
N ASN A 365 -11.65 -8.80 13.67
CA ASN A 365 -10.95 -7.63 13.15
C ASN A 365 -11.71 -6.38 13.61
N GLU A 366 -11.08 -5.56 14.44
CA GLU A 366 -11.71 -4.40 15.04
C GLU A 366 -12.19 -3.38 13.98
N ASN A 367 -11.40 -3.15 12.92
CA ASN A 367 -11.77 -2.26 11.84
C ASN A 367 -13.03 -2.74 11.10
N ASN A 368 -13.14 -4.07 10.86
CA ASN A 368 -14.33 -4.65 10.25
C ASN A 368 -15.54 -4.52 11.18
N LEU A 369 -15.34 -4.70 12.46
CA LEU A 369 -16.41 -4.61 13.45
C LEU A 369 -16.95 -3.17 13.59
N GLU A 370 -16.07 -2.17 13.56
CA GLU A 370 -16.49 -0.75 13.50
C GLU A 370 -17.26 -0.43 12.20
N GLN A 371 -16.79 -0.93 11.06
CA GLN A 371 -17.52 -0.79 9.80
C GLN A 371 -18.89 -1.48 9.84
N ASP A 372 -19.00 -2.59 10.52
CA ASP A 372 -20.27 -3.32 10.65
C ASP A 372 -21.31 -2.55 11.48
N VAL A 373 -20.88 -1.79 12.49
CA VAL A 373 -21.76 -0.83 13.19
C VAL A 373 -22.34 0.19 12.21
N ALA A 374 -21.50 0.74 11.34
CA ALA A 374 -21.95 1.68 10.31
C ALA A 374 -22.89 1.03 9.29
N LYS A 375 -22.64 -0.21 8.87
CA LYS A 375 -23.51 -0.98 7.95
C LYS A 375 -24.86 -1.31 8.60
N LEU A 376 -24.87 -1.73 9.86
CA LEU A 376 -26.09 -1.98 10.61
C LEU A 376 -26.93 -0.70 10.76
N THR A 377 -26.31 0.41 11.11
CA THR A 377 -26.97 1.72 11.19
C THR A 377 -27.58 2.09 9.84
N ALA A 378 -26.81 1.96 8.76
CA ALA A 378 -27.29 2.22 7.41
C ALA A 378 -28.42 1.27 7.01
N PHE A 379 -28.35 -0.01 7.39
CA PHE A 379 -29.40 -0.99 7.13
C PHE A 379 -30.72 -0.58 7.79
N TYR A 380 -30.71 -0.18 9.06
CA TYR A 380 -31.89 0.34 9.74
C TYR A 380 -32.44 1.59 9.06
N GLN A 381 -31.56 2.55 8.73
CA GLN A 381 -31.97 3.79 8.06
C GLN A 381 -32.51 3.55 6.64
N ASN A 382 -32.04 2.50 5.96
CA ASN A 382 -32.56 2.09 4.65
C ASN A 382 -33.90 1.36 4.74
N ASN A 383 -34.33 0.96 5.94
CA ASN A 383 -35.60 0.29 6.20
C ASN A 383 -36.61 1.16 6.97
N GLY A 384 -36.39 2.47 7.01
CA GLY A 384 -37.31 3.44 7.60
C GLY A 384 -37.03 3.86 9.04
N TYR A 385 -36.03 3.30 9.68
CA TYR A 385 -35.67 3.61 11.08
C TYR A 385 -34.62 4.74 11.11
N MET A 386 -35.05 5.95 10.81
CA MET A 386 -34.14 7.11 10.65
C MET A 386 -33.33 7.45 11.91
N GLN A 387 -33.90 7.20 13.07
CA GLN A 387 -33.34 7.55 14.38
C GLN A 387 -32.58 6.36 15.00
N ALA A 388 -32.47 5.25 14.29
CA ALA A 388 -31.76 4.07 14.78
C ALA A 388 -30.32 4.38 15.18
N ARG A 389 -29.95 3.89 16.34
CA ARG A 389 -28.59 3.99 16.90
C ARG A 389 -28.09 2.60 17.21
N VAL A 390 -26.96 2.26 16.61
CA VAL A 390 -26.23 1.03 16.92
C VAL A 390 -25.08 1.43 17.84
N GLY A 391 -25.04 0.82 19.04
CA GLY A 391 -24.00 1.07 20.03
C GLY A 391 -22.67 0.43 19.66
N GLU A 392 -21.63 0.79 20.37
CA GLU A 392 -20.32 0.15 20.23
C GLU A 392 -20.42 -1.33 20.62
N PRO A 393 -19.81 -2.22 19.83
CA PRO A 393 -19.78 -3.65 20.12
C PRO A 393 -19.04 -3.94 21.42
N MET A 394 -19.62 -4.72 22.28
CA MET A 394 -18.96 -5.22 23.50
C MET A 394 -18.36 -6.59 23.18
N VAL A 395 -17.03 -6.67 23.18
CA VAL A 395 -16.28 -7.89 22.92
C VAL A 395 -15.92 -8.53 24.26
N ASN A 396 -16.37 -9.74 24.49
CA ASN A 396 -16.09 -10.52 25.69
C ASN A 396 -15.30 -11.77 25.34
N PHE A 397 -14.19 -11.98 26.01
CA PHE A 397 -13.36 -13.18 25.86
C PHE A 397 -13.76 -14.20 26.95
N ILE A 398 -14.19 -15.38 26.52
CA ILE A 398 -14.61 -16.48 27.41
C ILE A 398 -13.81 -17.72 27.06
N GLY A 399 -12.71 -17.97 27.82
CA GLY A 399 -11.75 -19.01 27.40
C GLY A 399 -11.08 -18.59 26.11
N ASN A 400 -11.21 -19.39 25.05
CA ASN A 400 -10.70 -19.12 23.70
C ASN A 400 -11.80 -18.65 22.74
N GLU A 401 -13.01 -18.43 23.25
CA GLU A 401 -14.16 -18.00 22.49
C GLU A 401 -14.37 -16.48 22.65
N ILE A 402 -14.83 -15.85 21.58
CA ILE A 402 -15.20 -14.44 21.57
C ILE A 402 -16.72 -14.34 21.43
N GLU A 403 -17.33 -13.66 22.37
CA GLU A 403 -18.74 -13.28 22.29
C GLU A 403 -18.84 -11.77 22.05
N ILE A 404 -19.54 -11.37 20.98
CA ILE A 404 -19.77 -9.97 20.64
C ILE A 404 -21.24 -9.63 20.93
N THR A 405 -21.50 -8.57 21.70
CA THR A 405 -22.84 -8.06 21.94
C THR A 405 -22.98 -6.65 21.40
N ILE A 406 -23.98 -6.44 20.54
CA ILE A 406 -24.29 -5.15 19.92
C ILE A 406 -25.66 -4.67 20.38
N LYS A 407 -25.71 -3.49 21.01
CA LYS A 407 -26.97 -2.87 21.47
C LYS A 407 -27.54 -1.96 20.40
N ILE A 408 -28.85 -2.09 20.15
CA ILE A 408 -29.54 -1.34 19.11
C ILE A 408 -30.73 -0.62 19.74
N ASP A 409 -30.84 0.67 19.48
CA ASP A 409 -32.03 1.47 19.71
C ASP A 409 -32.62 1.78 18.33
N GLU A 410 -33.71 1.05 17.98
CA GLU A 410 -34.28 1.13 16.63
C GLU A 410 -35.02 2.45 16.37
N GLY A 411 -35.58 3.03 17.42
CA GLY A 411 -36.48 4.18 17.28
C GLY A 411 -37.76 3.86 16.46
N PRO A 412 -38.54 4.86 16.09
CA PRO A 412 -39.74 4.68 15.29
C PRO A 412 -39.43 4.48 13.79
N ARG A 413 -40.27 3.70 13.12
CA ARG A 413 -40.22 3.50 11.68
C ARG A 413 -41.08 4.55 10.96
N PHE A 414 -40.47 5.24 9.96
CA PHE A 414 -41.10 6.34 9.22
C PHE A 414 -41.50 5.90 7.82
N LYS A 415 -42.74 6.28 7.43
CA LYS A 415 -43.22 6.16 6.04
C LYS A 415 -42.85 7.38 5.23
N VAL A 416 -42.66 7.20 3.92
CA VAL A 416 -42.50 8.31 2.99
C VAL A 416 -43.85 9.04 2.82
N GLY A 417 -43.86 10.34 3.06
CA GLY A 417 -44.99 11.22 2.86
C GLY A 417 -44.93 11.92 1.50
N LYS A 418 -45.02 13.25 1.52
CA LYS A 418 -44.95 14.05 0.29
C LYS A 418 -43.50 14.14 -0.20
N VAL A 419 -43.31 13.86 -1.51
CA VAL A 419 -42.04 14.09 -2.19
C VAL A 419 -42.22 15.23 -3.21
N ALA A 420 -41.40 16.25 -3.11
CA ALA A 420 -41.45 17.43 -3.97
C ALA A 420 -40.04 17.82 -4.48
N VAL A 421 -39.95 18.48 -5.59
CA VAL A 421 -38.75 19.08 -6.13
C VAL A 421 -38.98 20.56 -6.36
N THR A 422 -38.16 21.41 -5.74
CA THR A 422 -38.31 22.86 -5.78
C THR A 422 -37.02 23.56 -6.23
N GLY A 423 -37.09 24.86 -6.48
CA GLY A 423 -35.92 25.65 -6.88
C GLY A 423 -35.80 25.84 -8.40
N ASP A 424 -34.61 25.82 -8.93
CA ASP A 424 -34.30 26.08 -10.35
C ASP A 424 -34.54 24.85 -11.22
N LEU A 425 -35.76 24.58 -11.65
CA LEU A 425 -36.14 23.38 -12.39
C LEU A 425 -35.84 23.50 -13.89
N ILE A 426 -35.10 22.53 -14.45
CA ILE A 426 -34.80 22.37 -15.89
C ILE A 426 -35.85 21.48 -16.61
N LEU A 427 -36.62 20.72 -15.85
CA LEU A 427 -37.72 19.92 -16.32
C LEU A 427 -38.98 20.20 -15.45
N PRO A 428 -40.18 19.94 -15.91
CA PRO A 428 -41.37 20.01 -15.07
C PRO A 428 -41.22 19.15 -13.81
N GLU A 429 -41.63 19.70 -12.65
CA GLU A 429 -41.55 19.02 -11.34
C GLU A 429 -42.08 17.58 -11.40
N GLU A 430 -43.18 17.38 -12.06
CA GLU A 430 -43.81 16.06 -12.20
C GLU A 430 -42.89 15.03 -12.85
N LYS A 431 -42.09 15.42 -13.89
CA LYS A 431 -41.15 14.56 -14.55
C LYS A 431 -39.94 14.24 -13.66
N LEU A 432 -39.44 15.24 -12.96
CA LEU A 432 -38.36 15.04 -11.98
C LEU A 432 -38.83 14.09 -10.88
N ARG A 433 -39.96 14.38 -10.26
CA ARG A 433 -40.51 13.55 -9.20
C ARG A 433 -40.78 12.12 -9.64
N ALA A 434 -41.33 11.91 -10.84
CA ALA A 434 -41.58 10.57 -11.40
C ALA A 434 -40.28 9.76 -11.61
N SER A 435 -39.17 10.41 -11.76
CA SER A 435 -37.84 9.75 -11.88
C SER A 435 -37.23 9.34 -10.55
N LEU A 436 -37.73 9.89 -9.42
CA LEU A 436 -37.20 9.63 -8.08
C LEU A 436 -37.74 8.30 -7.54
N LYS A 437 -36.83 7.44 -7.14
CA LYS A 437 -37.18 6.12 -6.59
C LYS A 437 -37.77 6.22 -5.20
N ILE A 438 -37.35 7.21 -4.40
CA ILE A 438 -37.88 7.41 -3.04
C ILE A 438 -39.40 7.69 -3.04
N SER A 439 -39.94 8.26 -4.13
CA SER A 439 -41.38 8.50 -4.27
C SER A 439 -42.22 7.22 -4.44
N GLN A 440 -41.59 6.09 -4.73
CA GLN A 440 -42.19 4.78 -4.90
C GLN A 440 -42.04 3.89 -3.69
N GLU A 441 -41.24 4.33 -2.70
CA GLU A 441 -41.01 3.58 -1.46
C GLU A 441 -42.11 3.82 -0.42
N GLU A 442 -42.50 2.76 0.27
CA GLU A 442 -43.47 2.88 1.38
C GLU A 442 -42.78 3.47 2.62
N PHE A 443 -41.53 3.09 2.86
CA PHE A 443 -40.76 3.52 4.01
C PHE A 443 -39.55 4.31 3.60
N TYR A 444 -39.12 5.23 4.45
CA TYR A 444 -37.89 6.00 4.22
C TYR A 444 -36.68 5.08 3.97
N ASN A 445 -35.90 5.44 2.98
CA ASN A 445 -34.70 4.73 2.62
C ASN A 445 -33.60 5.75 2.33
N ARG A 446 -32.59 5.81 3.22
CA ARG A 446 -31.48 6.78 3.13
C ARG A 446 -30.64 6.58 1.88
N GLU A 447 -30.40 5.33 1.50
CA GLU A 447 -29.59 5.03 0.31
C GLU A 447 -30.29 5.45 -0.98
N ILE A 448 -31.60 5.19 -1.07
CA ILE A 448 -32.41 5.61 -2.22
C ILE A 448 -32.46 7.13 -2.28
N LEU A 449 -32.70 7.82 -1.15
CA LEU A 449 -32.64 9.29 -1.09
C LEU A 449 -31.31 9.84 -1.62
N ARG A 450 -30.19 9.28 -1.15
CA ARG A 450 -28.86 9.67 -1.64
C ARG A 450 -28.68 9.41 -3.15
N LYS A 451 -29.18 8.27 -3.63
CA LYS A 451 -29.14 7.94 -5.06
C LYS A 451 -29.99 8.92 -5.88
N ASP A 452 -31.14 9.32 -5.39
CA ASP A 452 -32.01 10.29 -6.05
C ASP A 452 -31.37 11.69 -6.08
N VAL A 453 -30.73 12.14 -4.98
CA VAL A 453 -29.91 13.37 -4.99
C VAL A 453 -28.85 13.33 -6.07
N LEU A 454 -28.06 12.25 -6.12
CA LEU A 454 -27.03 12.08 -7.14
C LEU A 454 -27.60 12.01 -8.55
N GLN A 455 -28.76 11.38 -8.73
CA GLN A 455 -29.43 11.29 -10.02
C GLN A 455 -29.88 12.67 -10.53
N ILE A 456 -30.50 13.49 -9.66
CA ILE A 456 -30.86 14.87 -10.02
C ILE A 456 -29.61 15.67 -10.34
N THR A 457 -28.57 15.63 -9.46
CA THR A 457 -27.30 16.34 -9.67
C THR A 457 -26.65 15.92 -11.01
N ASP A 458 -26.59 14.63 -11.32
CA ASP A 458 -26.06 14.14 -12.59
C ASP A 458 -26.89 14.60 -13.79
N LEU A 459 -28.24 14.69 -13.64
CA LEU A 459 -29.10 15.20 -14.70
C LEU A 459 -28.75 16.65 -15.04
N TYR A 460 -28.58 17.52 -14.03
CA TYR A 460 -28.19 18.91 -14.22
C TYR A 460 -26.77 19.03 -14.75
N ALA A 461 -25.83 18.28 -14.18
CA ALA A 461 -24.45 18.22 -14.60
C ALA A 461 -24.29 17.78 -16.07
N ASN A 462 -25.13 16.87 -16.55
CA ASN A 462 -25.14 16.44 -17.96
C ASN A 462 -25.72 17.49 -18.92
N GLN A 463 -26.41 18.50 -18.37
CA GLN A 463 -26.86 19.66 -19.13
C GLN A 463 -25.99 20.90 -18.96
N GLY A 464 -24.76 20.74 -18.43
CA GLY A 464 -23.79 21.81 -18.31
C GLY A 464 -23.74 22.49 -16.94
N PHE A 465 -24.65 22.24 -16.04
CA PHE A 465 -24.69 22.86 -14.71
C PHE A 465 -23.76 22.12 -13.74
N ALA A 466 -22.47 22.34 -13.91
CA ALA A 466 -21.43 21.62 -13.14
C ALA A 466 -21.50 21.83 -11.63
N TYR A 467 -22.01 22.98 -11.21
CA TYR A 467 -22.11 23.40 -9.81
C TYR A 467 -23.54 23.31 -9.27
N ALA A 468 -24.38 22.52 -9.91
CA ALA A 468 -25.73 22.29 -9.42
C ALA A 468 -25.69 21.67 -8.02
N ASP A 469 -26.38 22.28 -7.08
CA ASP A 469 -26.55 21.81 -5.71
C ASP A 469 -27.98 21.32 -5.49
N VAL A 470 -28.11 20.12 -4.91
CA VAL A 470 -29.39 19.51 -4.63
C VAL A 470 -29.43 19.15 -3.15
N ALA A 471 -30.08 19.97 -2.37
CA ALA A 471 -30.21 19.82 -0.94
C ALA A 471 -31.54 19.13 -0.57
N PRO A 472 -31.53 17.90 -0.06
CA PRO A 472 -32.72 17.24 0.44
C PRO A 472 -33.09 17.83 1.81
N LYS A 473 -34.28 18.43 1.90
CA LYS A 473 -34.92 18.83 3.15
C LYS A 473 -35.85 17.71 3.59
N VAL A 474 -35.66 17.24 4.82
CA VAL A 474 -36.35 16.09 5.36
C VAL A 474 -37.09 16.51 6.61
N ASP A 475 -38.42 16.67 6.50
CA ASP A 475 -39.31 17.11 7.57
C ASP A 475 -40.03 15.91 8.20
N GLN A 476 -39.81 15.70 9.50
CA GLN A 476 -40.32 14.55 10.24
C GLN A 476 -41.55 14.89 11.05
N ASP A 477 -42.65 14.24 10.78
CA ASP A 477 -43.85 14.25 11.65
C ASP A 477 -43.77 13.02 12.61
N LEU A 478 -43.35 13.27 13.83
CA LEU A 478 -43.14 12.21 14.83
C LEU A 478 -44.48 11.56 15.28
N GLU A 479 -45.60 12.30 15.28
CA GLU A 479 -46.91 11.80 15.68
C GLU A 479 -47.46 10.84 14.64
N LYS A 480 -47.37 11.23 13.36
CA LYS A 480 -47.86 10.40 12.24
C LYS A 480 -46.82 9.39 11.77
N ARG A 481 -45.58 9.51 12.19
CA ARG A 481 -44.42 8.72 11.70
C ARG A 481 -44.26 8.78 10.19
N VAL A 482 -44.38 9.99 9.64
CA VAL A 482 -44.25 10.28 8.19
C VAL A 482 -43.13 11.25 7.99
N VAL A 483 -42.47 11.13 6.86
CA VAL A 483 -41.36 12.00 6.44
C VAL A 483 -41.69 12.63 5.11
N ASP A 484 -41.81 13.95 5.08
CA ASP A 484 -41.90 14.73 3.87
C ASP A 484 -40.51 15.10 3.37
N ILE A 485 -40.26 14.92 2.06
CA ILE A 485 -38.94 15.10 1.44
C ILE A 485 -39.07 16.15 0.34
N THR A 486 -38.30 17.23 0.45
CA THR A 486 -38.24 18.27 -0.58
C THR A 486 -36.79 18.39 -1.08
N PHE A 487 -36.60 18.12 -2.37
CA PHE A 487 -35.30 18.35 -3.04
C PHE A 487 -35.26 19.81 -3.51
N ASP A 488 -34.45 20.63 -2.84
CA ASP A 488 -34.24 22.03 -3.19
C ASP A 488 -33.04 22.15 -4.14
N VAL A 489 -33.33 22.56 -5.39
CA VAL A 489 -32.32 22.57 -6.46
C VAL A 489 -31.88 23.99 -6.76
N LYS A 490 -30.57 24.20 -6.72
CA LYS A 490 -29.88 25.40 -7.21
C LYS A 490 -29.01 25.02 -8.39
N LYS A 491 -29.43 25.40 -9.61
CA LYS A 491 -28.75 24.92 -10.83
C LYS A 491 -27.40 25.57 -11.08
N GLY A 492 -27.17 26.82 -10.60
CA GLY A 492 -25.96 27.58 -10.96
C GLY A 492 -25.94 28.02 -12.41
N GLN A 493 -24.76 28.32 -12.96
CA GLN A 493 -24.55 28.69 -14.35
C GLN A 493 -24.14 27.48 -15.20
N GLU A 494 -24.40 27.54 -16.51
CA GLU A 494 -23.83 26.58 -17.46
C GLU A 494 -22.32 26.80 -17.53
N VAL A 495 -21.56 25.68 -17.56
CA VAL A 495 -20.10 25.67 -17.53
C VAL A 495 -19.54 24.96 -18.74
N TYR A 496 -18.48 25.51 -19.32
CA TYR A 496 -17.78 24.99 -20.48
C TYR A 496 -16.33 24.67 -20.12
N PHE A 497 -15.77 23.61 -20.65
CA PHE A 497 -14.36 23.32 -20.51
C PHE A 497 -13.54 24.33 -21.28
N GLU A 498 -12.73 25.13 -20.61
CA GLU A 498 -11.83 26.08 -21.24
C GLU A 498 -10.56 25.38 -21.72
N GLU A 499 -9.97 24.58 -20.85
CA GLU A 499 -8.72 23.88 -21.09
C GLU A 499 -8.72 22.52 -20.38
N ILE A 500 -8.06 21.54 -20.99
CA ILE A 500 -7.80 20.22 -20.39
C ILE A 500 -6.30 20.04 -20.22
N ILE A 501 -5.84 20.10 -18.99
CA ILE A 501 -4.43 19.95 -18.61
C ILE A 501 -4.17 18.51 -18.18
N ILE A 502 -3.20 17.88 -18.81
CA ILE A 502 -2.76 16.53 -18.45
C ILE A 502 -1.36 16.62 -17.85
N SER A 503 -1.14 15.97 -16.71
CA SER A 503 0.12 15.94 -15.98
C SER A 503 0.44 14.53 -15.45
N GLY A 504 1.69 14.30 -15.03
CA GLY A 504 2.15 13.02 -14.52
C GLY A 504 2.54 11.97 -15.57
N ASN A 505 2.21 12.20 -16.84
CA ASN A 505 2.51 11.29 -17.96
C ASN A 505 3.95 11.44 -18.47
N THR A 506 4.91 10.87 -17.76
CA THR A 506 6.34 10.97 -18.09
C THR A 506 6.76 10.06 -19.27
N LYS A 507 6.07 8.93 -19.43
CA LYS A 507 6.31 7.93 -20.49
C LYS A 507 5.19 7.95 -21.54
N THR A 508 3.95 7.96 -21.10
CA THR A 508 2.79 7.93 -21.98
C THR A 508 2.61 9.26 -22.71
N ARG A 509 2.49 9.24 -24.00
CA ARG A 509 2.27 10.46 -24.81
C ARG A 509 0.90 11.07 -24.51
N ASP A 510 0.83 12.40 -24.44
CA ASP A 510 -0.39 13.16 -24.18
C ASP A 510 -1.58 12.69 -25.06
N LYS A 511 -1.35 12.51 -26.34
CA LYS A 511 -2.38 12.05 -27.29
C LYS A 511 -2.99 10.68 -26.93
N VAL A 512 -2.24 9.81 -26.24
CA VAL A 512 -2.74 8.49 -25.81
C VAL A 512 -3.79 8.65 -24.72
N ILE A 513 -3.63 9.65 -23.86
CA ILE A 513 -4.58 10.02 -22.82
C ILE A 513 -5.76 10.77 -23.42
N ARG A 514 -5.49 11.82 -24.22
CA ARG A 514 -6.54 12.66 -24.84
C ARG A 514 -7.54 11.87 -25.65
N ARG A 515 -7.12 10.91 -26.45
CA ARG A 515 -8.02 10.07 -27.28
C ARG A 515 -8.99 9.18 -26.47
N GLN A 516 -8.74 8.99 -25.16
CA GLN A 516 -9.65 8.27 -24.25
C GLN A 516 -10.74 9.18 -23.72
N LEU A 517 -10.51 10.48 -23.74
CA LEU A 517 -11.48 11.46 -23.24
C LEU A 517 -12.73 11.50 -24.10
N ARG A 518 -13.85 11.78 -23.47
CA ARG A 518 -15.16 12.00 -24.08
C ARG A 518 -15.63 13.43 -23.84
N VAL A 519 -14.75 14.26 -23.26
CA VAL A 519 -14.90 15.70 -23.05
C VAL A 519 -13.84 16.43 -23.85
N PHE A 520 -14.16 17.57 -24.41
CA PHE A 520 -13.27 18.36 -25.24
C PHE A 520 -13.33 19.83 -24.81
N GLU A 521 -12.27 20.56 -25.12
CA GLU A 521 -12.18 22.00 -24.87
C GLU A 521 -13.29 22.72 -25.67
N GLN A 522 -13.82 23.79 -25.11
CA GLN A 522 -14.97 24.57 -25.59
C GLN A 522 -16.32 23.85 -25.58
N GLU A 523 -16.37 22.60 -25.16
CA GLU A 523 -17.63 21.89 -25.00
C GLU A 523 -18.25 22.13 -23.62
N ARG A 524 -19.56 22.02 -23.58
CA ARG A 524 -20.36 22.11 -22.35
C ARG A 524 -20.02 20.96 -21.42
N PHE A 525 -19.94 21.24 -20.13
CA PHE A 525 -19.70 20.24 -19.08
C PHE A 525 -20.71 19.09 -19.15
N SER A 526 -20.24 17.88 -18.93
CA SER A 526 -21.08 16.69 -18.77
C SER A 526 -20.42 15.71 -17.82
N SER A 527 -21.03 15.49 -16.65
CA SER A 527 -20.59 14.52 -15.64
C SER A 527 -20.47 13.12 -16.21
N GLN A 528 -21.44 12.69 -17.01
CA GLN A 528 -21.44 11.36 -17.64
C GLN A 528 -20.25 11.17 -18.58
N ARG A 529 -19.97 12.15 -19.44
CA ARG A 529 -18.84 12.09 -20.36
C ARG A 529 -17.51 12.12 -19.61
N LEU A 530 -17.41 12.93 -18.55
CA LEU A 530 -16.21 12.99 -17.71
C LEU A 530 -15.98 11.66 -16.96
N LYS A 531 -17.01 11.12 -16.30
CA LYS A 531 -16.94 9.78 -15.65
C LYS A 531 -16.54 8.68 -16.65
N ARG A 532 -17.04 8.77 -17.91
CA ARG A 532 -16.67 7.82 -18.97
C ARG A 532 -15.21 7.99 -19.40
N SER A 533 -14.71 9.22 -19.46
CA SER A 533 -13.30 9.53 -19.75
C SER A 533 -12.38 8.91 -18.71
N VAL A 534 -12.66 9.13 -17.44
CA VAL A 534 -11.87 8.57 -16.32
C VAL A 534 -11.86 7.04 -16.37
N ARG A 535 -13.03 6.43 -16.59
CA ARG A 535 -13.15 4.98 -16.73
C ARG A 535 -12.34 4.43 -17.92
N ASN A 536 -12.31 5.15 -19.03
CA ASN A 536 -11.49 4.76 -20.18
C ASN A 536 -10.00 4.82 -19.86
N LEU A 537 -9.56 5.81 -19.09
CA LEU A 537 -8.15 5.91 -18.65
C LEU A 537 -7.76 4.75 -17.74
N TYR A 538 -8.57 4.41 -16.75
CA TYR A 538 -8.32 3.23 -15.91
C TYR A 538 -8.30 1.92 -16.72
N ARG A 539 -9.14 1.79 -17.77
CA ARG A 539 -9.16 0.61 -18.64
C ARG A 539 -7.89 0.42 -19.48
N LEU A 540 -7.08 1.45 -19.68
CA LEU A 540 -5.77 1.30 -20.32
C LEU A 540 -4.82 0.44 -19.49
N ASP A 541 -5.00 0.44 -18.18
CA ASP A 541 -4.12 -0.25 -17.23
C ASP A 541 -2.66 0.24 -17.26
N TYR A 542 -2.48 1.54 -17.60
CA TYR A 542 -1.18 2.22 -17.64
C TYR A 542 -0.91 3.03 -16.38
N PHE A 543 -1.95 3.29 -15.60
CA PHE A 543 -1.93 4.19 -14.47
C PHE A 543 -2.32 3.46 -13.18
N GLU A 544 -1.60 3.74 -12.11
CA GLU A 544 -1.94 3.32 -10.75
C GLU A 544 -3.08 4.17 -10.22
N ASP A 545 -3.03 5.49 -10.49
CA ASP A 545 -4.07 6.43 -10.12
C ASP A 545 -4.34 7.45 -11.23
N VAL A 546 -5.58 7.94 -11.26
CA VAL A 546 -6.05 9.00 -12.18
C VAL A 546 -6.86 9.99 -11.36
N LYS A 547 -6.20 11.07 -10.93
CA LYS A 547 -6.84 12.17 -10.22
C LYS A 547 -7.44 13.15 -11.20
N VAL A 548 -8.67 13.54 -10.94
CA VAL A 548 -9.38 14.49 -11.78
C VAL A 548 -9.87 15.63 -10.90
N ASP A 549 -9.30 16.80 -11.12
CA ASP A 549 -9.64 18.02 -10.43
C ASP A 549 -10.18 19.06 -11.41
N THR A 550 -11.04 19.91 -10.92
CA THR A 550 -11.58 21.02 -11.67
C THR A 550 -11.31 22.33 -10.96
N SER A 551 -10.89 23.33 -11.71
CA SER A 551 -10.70 24.69 -11.20
C SER A 551 -11.45 25.71 -12.05
N LYS A 552 -11.74 26.90 -11.48
CA LYS A 552 -12.35 28.00 -12.22
C LYS A 552 -11.43 28.43 -13.36
N GLY A 553 -12.01 28.69 -14.52
CA GLY A 553 -11.32 29.24 -15.68
C GLY A 553 -11.27 30.77 -15.65
N SER A 554 -11.08 31.38 -16.83
CA SER A 554 -10.97 32.84 -17.01
C SER A 554 -12.28 33.60 -16.76
N ALA A 555 -13.44 32.92 -16.79
CA ALA A 555 -14.76 33.46 -16.51
C ALA A 555 -15.58 32.50 -15.63
N GLU A 556 -16.71 32.98 -15.09
CA GLU A 556 -17.56 32.21 -14.20
C GLU A 556 -18.21 30.97 -14.89
N ASP A 557 -18.41 31.06 -16.19
CA ASP A 557 -18.91 29.97 -17.03
C ASP A 557 -17.81 29.08 -17.62
N LYS A 558 -16.55 29.26 -17.20
CA LYS A 558 -15.39 28.51 -17.67
C LYS A 558 -14.79 27.63 -16.59
N MET A 559 -14.35 26.44 -16.98
CA MET A 559 -13.74 25.45 -16.12
C MET A 559 -12.47 24.88 -16.75
N ILE A 560 -11.41 24.78 -15.97
CA ILE A 560 -10.20 24.08 -16.34
C ILE A 560 -10.27 22.66 -15.74
N LEU A 561 -10.13 21.67 -16.58
CA LEU A 561 -10.07 20.26 -16.18
C LEU A 561 -8.60 19.85 -16.05
N LYS A 562 -8.21 19.39 -14.87
CA LYS A 562 -6.87 18.85 -14.60
C LYS A 562 -6.97 17.34 -14.42
N ILE A 563 -6.20 16.61 -15.21
CA ILE A 563 -6.08 15.16 -15.15
C ILE A 563 -4.63 14.84 -14.79
N ASP A 564 -4.41 14.43 -13.55
CA ASP A 564 -3.09 14.03 -13.07
C ASP A 564 -3.02 12.50 -12.97
N VAL A 565 -2.06 11.89 -13.67
CA VAL A 565 -1.93 10.45 -13.77
C VAL A 565 -0.65 9.98 -13.07
N ALA A 566 -0.75 8.95 -12.27
CA ALA A 566 0.41 8.23 -11.73
C ALA A 566 0.67 6.98 -12.59
N GLU A 567 1.77 7.00 -13.37
CA GLU A 567 2.10 5.89 -14.26
C GLU A 567 2.66 4.69 -13.50
N LYS A 568 2.21 3.49 -13.89
CA LYS A 568 2.81 2.23 -13.44
C LYS A 568 3.55 1.52 -14.56
N SER A 569 4.27 0.44 -14.24
CA SER A 569 4.89 -0.41 -15.24
C SER A 569 3.83 -1.02 -16.16
N THR A 570 4.01 -0.89 -17.47
CA THR A 570 3.13 -1.45 -18.51
C THR A 570 3.64 -2.76 -19.08
N GLY A 571 4.89 -3.13 -18.73
CA GLY A 571 5.46 -4.44 -18.98
C GLY A 571 4.80 -5.49 -18.08
N ALA A 572 4.34 -6.57 -18.66
CA ALA A 572 3.75 -7.70 -17.96
C ALA A 572 4.45 -8.98 -18.34
N PHE A 573 4.83 -9.74 -17.32
CA PHE A 573 5.34 -11.09 -17.46
C PHE A 573 4.36 -12.03 -16.78
N SER A 574 3.89 -13.08 -17.45
CA SER A 574 2.98 -14.03 -16.86
C SER A 574 3.43 -15.45 -17.12
N PHE A 575 3.33 -16.25 -16.10
CA PHE A 575 3.47 -17.68 -16.09
C PHE A 575 2.13 -18.32 -15.77
N GLY A 576 1.82 -19.42 -16.45
CA GLY A 576 0.69 -20.24 -16.10
C GLY A 576 1.09 -21.72 -16.26
N ALA A 577 0.64 -22.55 -15.33
CA ALA A 577 0.69 -23.98 -15.48
C ALA A 577 -0.73 -24.51 -15.24
N GLY A 578 -1.14 -25.47 -16.05
CA GLY A 578 -2.48 -26.02 -15.94
C GLY A 578 -2.52 -27.50 -16.26
N TYR A 579 -3.64 -28.09 -15.96
CA TYR A 579 -3.98 -29.44 -16.36
C TYR A 579 -5.35 -29.41 -17.05
N GLY A 580 -5.49 -30.09 -18.15
CA GLY A 580 -6.76 -30.24 -18.87
C GLY A 580 -6.88 -31.59 -19.47
N ASN A 581 -8.12 -32.03 -19.77
CA ASN A 581 -8.35 -33.36 -20.33
C ASN A 581 -7.69 -33.55 -21.71
N ALA A 582 -7.52 -32.44 -22.44
CA ALA A 582 -6.95 -32.46 -23.80
C ALA A 582 -5.42 -32.56 -23.81
N ASP A 583 -4.75 -31.61 -23.18
CA ASP A 583 -3.29 -31.47 -23.19
C ASP A 583 -2.59 -32.06 -21.97
N LYS A 584 -3.36 -32.69 -21.07
CA LYS A 584 -2.83 -33.13 -19.78
C LYS A 584 -2.18 -31.97 -19.04
N PHE A 585 -0.90 -32.05 -18.73
CA PHE A 585 -0.16 -30.90 -18.18
C PHE A 585 0.25 -29.95 -19.30
N TYR A 586 0.02 -28.67 -19.10
CA TYR A 586 0.53 -27.63 -19.99
C TYR A 586 1.08 -26.46 -19.22
N GLY A 587 2.08 -25.82 -19.78
CA GLY A 587 2.66 -24.56 -19.31
C GLY A 587 2.46 -23.46 -20.32
N THR A 588 2.24 -22.25 -19.84
CA THR A 588 2.19 -21.04 -20.66
C THR A 588 3.12 -19.99 -20.09
N ALA A 589 3.78 -19.24 -20.95
CA ALA A 589 4.54 -18.08 -20.60
C ALA A 589 4.23 -16.94 -21.55
N SER A 590 4.10 -15.74 -21.08
CA SER A 590 3.98 -14.57 -21.94
C SER A 590 4.74 -13.37 -21.39
N ILE A 591 5.29 -12.58 -22.29
CA ILE A 591 5.86 -11.27 -22.05
C ILE A 591 5.13 -10.28 -22.95
N ALA A 592 4.64 -9.22 -22.35
CA ALA A 592 3.90 -8.19 -23.06
C ALA A 592 4.31 -6.80 -22.61
N GLU A 593 4.51 -5.89 -23.55
CA GLU A 593 4.55 -4.46 -23.31
C GLU A 593 3.26 -3.84 -23.85
N ARG A 594 2.46 -3.23 -22.98
CA ARG A 594 1.13 -2.70 -23.32
C ARG A 594 1.16 -1.26 -23.81
N ASN A 595 2.23 -0.55 -23.54
CA ASN A 595 2.41 0.85 -23.93
C ASN A 595 3.78 1.11 -24.55
N LEU A 596 4.09 0.35 -25.61
CA LEU A 596 5.39 0.38 -26.29
C LEU A 596 5.75 1.82 -26.71
N PHE A 597 6.91 2.31 -26.23
CA PHE A 597 7.40 3.66 -26.43
C PHE A 597 6.41 4.79 -26.03
N GLY A 598 5.50 4.51 -25.08
CA GLY A 598 4.49 5.47 -24.66
C GLY A 598 3.42 5.80 -25.70
N ARG A 599 3.32 5.00 -26.78
CA ARG A 599 2.39 5.24 -27.91
C ARG A 599 1.04 4.52 -27.74
N GLY A 600 0.89 3.71 -26.67
CA GLY A 600 -0.27 2.86 -26.47
C GLY A 600 -0.30 1.63 -27.38
N GLN A 601 0.80 1.33 -28.06
CA GLN A 601 0.97 0.13 -28.85
C GLN A 601 1.25 -1.06 -27.96
N ARG A 602 0.80 -2.24 -28.35
CA ARG A 602 1.04 -3.49 -27.60
C ARG A 602 1.90 -4.44 -28.41
N LEU A 603 2.96 -4.92 -27.78
CA LEU A 603 3.77 -6.03 -28.27
C LEU A 603 3.67 -7.18 -27.29
N GLU A 604 3.37 -8.38 -27.79
CA GLU A 604 3.23 -9.57 -26.95
C GLU A 604 3.87 -10.78 -27.59
N LEU A 605 4.70 -11.49 -26.84
CA LEU A 605 5.19 -12.83 -27.18
C LEU A 605 4.59 -13.81 -26.18
N LYS A 606 3.87 -14.80 -26.69
CA LYS A 606 3.23 -15.85 -25.90
C LYS A 606 3.68 -17.23 -26.38
N GLY A 607 4.07 -18.08 -25.45
CA GLY A 607 4.35 -19.49 -25.66
C GLY A 607 3.45 -20.39 -24.84
N SER A 608 3.05 -21.54 -25.37
CA SER A 608 2.40 -22.59 -24.61
C SER A 608 2.99 -23.95 -25.00
N LEU A 609 3.18 -24.82 -24.00
CA LEU A 609 3.75 -26.15 -24.16
C LEU A 609 2.86 -27.13 -23.41
N GLY A 610 2.23 -28.03 -24.12
CA GLY A 610 1.43 -29.15 -23.59
C GLY A 610 1.90 -30.47 -24.17
N SER A 611 1.23 -31.56 -23.79
CA SER A 611 1.58 -32.92 -24.30
C SER A 611 1.27 -33.09 -25.78
N LYS A 612 0.22 -32.43 -26.29
CA LYS A 612 -0.22 -32.51 -27.68
C LYS A 612 -0.05 -31.18 -28.44
N THR A 613 0.25 -30.07 -27.74
CA THR A 613 0.32 -28.74 -28.35
C THR A 613 1.59 -28.00 -27.98
N GLN A 614 2.19 -27.35 -28.98
CA GLN A 614 3.32 -26.42 -28.78
C GLN A 614 3.08 -25.19 -29.64
N ASN A 615 2.80 -24.06 -29.00
CA ASN A 615 2.39 -22.85 -29.69
C ASN A 615 3.25 -21.67 -29.29
N VAL A 616 3.77 -20.95 -30.27
CA VAL A 616 4.45 -19.66 -30.07
C VAL A 616 3.75 -18.62 -30.93
N THR A 617 3.46 -17.46 -30.34
CA THR A 617 2.77 -16.37 -31.04
C THR A 617 3.42 -15.04 -30.69
N LEU A 618 3.79 -14.27 -31.70
CA LEU A 618 4.22 -12.87 -31.59
C LEU A 618 3.12 -11.99 -32.18
N SER A 619 2.62 -11.04 -31.40
CA SER A 619 1.59 -10.09 -31.84
C SER A 619 1.98 -8.66 -31.58
N PHE A 620 1.76 -7.80 -32.56
CA PHE A 620 1.88 -6.35 -32.44
C PHE A 620 0.54 -5.70 -32.75
N THR A 621 0.06 -4.84 -31.84
CA THR A 621 -1.24 -4.16 -32.00
C THR A 621 -1.06 -2.64 -31.89
N GLU A 622 -1.48 -1.92 -32.91
CA GLU A 622 -1.73 -0.48 -32.88
C GLU A 622 -3.23 -0.26 -32.65
N PRO A 623 -3.65 0.21 -31.46
CA PRO A 623 -5.07 0.35 -31.14
C PRO A 623 -5.77 1.54 -31.80
N TYR A 624 -5.01 2.52 -32.35
CA TYR A 624 -5.54 3.75 -32.93
C TYR A 624 -4.75 4.16 -34.16
N ILE A 625 -5.05 3.54 -35.30
CA ILE A 625 -4.46 3.94 -36.59
C ILE A 625 -4.99 5.34 -36.96
N ASN A 626 -4.10 6.27 -37.24
CA ASN A 626 -4.43 7.67 -37.57
C ASN A 626 -5.30 8.36 -36.48
N ASP A 627 -5.10 8.01 -35.24
CA ASP A 627 -5.82 8.53 -34.05
C ASP A 627 -7.36 8.29 -34.06
N ILE A 628 -7.85 7.44 -34.99
CA ILE A 628 -9.22 6.92 -34.93
C ILE A 628 -9.24 5.56 -34.20
N PRO A 629 -10.38 5.13 -33.63
CA PRO A 629 -10.46 3.86 -32.89
C PRO A 629 -10.42 2.61 -33.78
N LEU A 630 -9.62 2.66 -34.85
CA LEU A 630 -9.30 1.54 -35.71
C LEU A 630 -8.07 0.83 -35.19
N SER A 631 -8.26 -0.36 -34.65
CA SER A 631 -7.14 -1.19 -34.15
C SER A 631 -6.62 -2.07 -35.28
N GLY A 632 -5.31 -2.06 -35.51
CA GLY A 632 -4.61 -2.97 -36.41
C GLY A 632 -3.74 -3.95 -35.64
N THR A 633 -3.85 -5.25 -35.90
CA THR A 633 -3.03 -6.28 -35.26
C THR A 633 -2.30 -7.10 -36.32
N LEU A 634 -0.98 -7.17 -36.20
CA LEU A 634 -0.11 -8.07 -36.96
C LEU A 634 0.29 -9.22 -36.01
N LYS A 635 0.10 -10.46 -36.49
CA LYS A 635 0.37 -11.68 -35.72
C LYS A 635 1.25 -12.61 -36.55
N PHE A 636 2.27 -13.19 -35.92
CA PHE A 636 3.07 -14.29 -36.43
C PHE A 636 2.97 -15.44 -35.45
N TYR A 637 2.86 -16.66 -35.96
CA TYR A 637 2.74 -17.81 -35.11
C TYR A 637 3.41 -19.05 -35.68
N ASN A 638 3.83 -19.93 -34.78
CA ASN A 638 4.23 -21.29 -35.07
C ASN A 638 3.47 -22.20 -34.09
N TRP A 639 2.61 -23.03 -34.60
CA TRP A 639 1.72 -23.90 -33.85
C TRP A 639 1.91 -25.33 -34.25
N LYS A 640 2.15 -26.21 -33.29
CA LYS A 640 2.26 -27.64 -33.47
C LYS A 640 1.15 -28.34 -32.73
N TYR A 641 0.48 -29.24 -33.39
CA TYR A 641 -0.58 -30.08 -32.85
C TYR A 641 -0.32 -31.53 -33.21
N SER A 642 -0.24 -32.41 -32.20
CA SER A 642 -0.18 -33.85 -32.37
C SER A 642 -1.58 -34.42 -32.19
N TYR A 643 -2.22 -34.77 -33.28
CA TYR A 643 -3.47 -35.50 -33.28
C TYR A 643 -3.15 -36.97 -33.04
N ASP A 644 -4.16 -37.82 -32.82
CA ASP A 644 -3.93 -39.23 -32.57
C ASP A 644 -3.44 -39.95 -33.84
N GLU A 645 -3.84 -39.48 -35.05
CA GLU A 645 -3.54 -40.12 -36.34
C GLU A 645 -2.49 -39.33 -37.17
N TYR A 646 -2.09 -38.13 -36.80
CA TYR A 646 -1.12 -37.30 -37.55
C TYR A 646 -0.59 -36.11 -36.74
N ASP A 647 0.50 -35.55 -37.21
CA ASP A 647 1.03 -34.29 -36.71
C ASP A 647 0.78 -33.13 -37.67
N LYS A 648 0.43 -31.95 -37.12
CA LYS A 648 0.26 -30.70 -37.86
C LYS A 648 1.19 -29.63 -37.33
N ASP A 649 2.11 -29.16 -38.18
CA ASP A 649 2.98 -28.03 -37.91
C ASP A 649 2.53 -26.82 -38.77
N SER A 650 2.07 -25.75 -38.16
CA SER A 650 1.60 -24.52 -38.85
C SER A 650 2.52 -23.35 -38.56
N PHE A 651 3.01 -22.72 -39.60
CA PHE A 651 3.66 -21.41 -39.53
C PHE A 651 2.82 -20.38 -40.28
N GLY A 652 2.37 -19.32 -39.61
CA GLY A 652 1.47 -18.38 -40.22
C GLY A 652 1.65 -16.92 -39.84
N ALA A 653 1.06 -16.08 -40.68
CA ALA A 653 0.98 -14.64 -40.42
C ALA A 653 -0.47 -14.18 -40.60
N GLY A 654 -0.90 -13.27 -39.74
CA GLY A 654 -2.23 -12.69 -39.78
C GLY A 654 -2.20 -11.18 -39.65
N LEU A 655 -2.98 -10.46 -40.43
CA LEU A 655 -3.21 -9.03 -40.31
C LEU A 655 -4.72 -8.81 -40.11
N SER A 656 -5.10 -8.10 -39.05
CA SER A 656 -6.52 -7.82 -38.81
C SER A 656 -6.75 -6.38 -38.36
N PHE A 657 -7.91 -5.86 -38.76
CA PHE A 657 -8.40 -4.54 -38.37
C PHE A 657 -9.70 -4.70 -37.59
N SER A 658 -9.87 -3.94 -36.53
CA SER A 658 -11.08 -3.95 -35.70
C SER A 658 -11.53 -2.51 -35.40
N TYR A 659 -12.84 -2.26 -35.62
CA TYR A 659 -13.44 -0.95 -35.41
C TYR A 659 -14.71 -1.06 -34.55
N PRO A 660 -14.90 -0.20 -33.51
CA PRO A 660 -16.14 -0.15 -32.75
C PRO A 660 -17.22 0.61 -33.55
N VAL A 661 -18.26 -0.09 -34.01
CA VAL A 661 -19.35 0.52 -34.78
C VAL A 661 -20.46 1.11 -33.92
N PHE A 662 -20.75 0.47 -32.77
CA PHE A 662 -21.71 0.92 -31.78
C PHE A 662 -21.14 0.68 -30.36
N ASP A 663 -21.84 1.17 -29.36
CA ASP A 663 -21.54 0.78 -27.98
C ASP A 663 -21.62 -0.74 -27.81
N TYR A 664 -20.60 -1.34 -27.25
CA TYR A 664 -20.43 -2.79 -27.06
C TYR A 664 -20.31 -3.61 -28.39
N THR A 665 -20.27 -2.99 -29.55
CA THR A 665 -20.25 -3.70 -30.82
C THR A 665 -18.98 -3.41 -31.60
N ARG A 666 -18.30 -4.48 -32.07
CA ARG A 666 -17.08 -4.38 -32.88
C ARG A 666 -17.22 -5.19 -34.16
N VAL A 667 -16.75 -4.60 -35.25
CA VAL A 667 -16.47 -5.32 -36.50
C VAL A 667 -14.99 -5.60 -36.57
N ARG A 668 -14.63 -6.79 -37.02
CA ARG A 668 -13.25 -7.19 -37.33
C ARG A 668 -13.19 -7.73 -38.75
N LEU A 669 -12.12 -7.35 -39.46
CA LEU A 669 -11.74 -7.89 -40.77
C LEU A 669 -10.29 -8.34 -40.66
N GLY A 670 -9.99 -9.57 -41.05
CA GLY A 670 -8.66 -10.15 -40.98
C GLY A 670 -8.28 -10.87 -42.28
N TYR A 671 -6.98 -11.00 -42.52
CA TYR A 671 -6.38 -11.86 -43.52
C TYR A 671 -5.36 -12.75 -42.81
N ILE A 672 -5.40 -14.06 -43.13
CA ILE A 672 -4.50 -15.07 -42.58
C ILE A 672 -3.84 -15.82 -43.75
N TYR A 673 -2.54 -15.98 -43.64
CA TYR A 673 -1.75 -16.85 -44.48
C TYR A 673 -1.09 -17.92 -43.58
N ASP A 674 -1.39 -19.19 -43.79
CA ASP A 674 -0.96 -20.31 -43.00
C ASP A 674 -0.30 -21.39 -43.86
N LEU A 675 0.88 -21.81 -43.48
CA LEU A 675 1.62 -22.93 -44.03
C LEU A 675 1.53 -24.09 -43.06
N ALA A 676 0.65 -25.06 -43.35
CA ALA A 676 0.50 -26.24 -42.52
C ALA A 676 1.24 -27.44 -43.17
N ASN A 677 2.13 -28.06 -42.41
CA ASN A 677 2.80 -29.29 -42.78
C ASN A 677 2.17 -30.44 -42.00
N ILE A 678 1.57 -31.40 -42.74
CA ILE A 678 0.98 -32.61 -42.17
C ILE A 678 2.00 -33.72 -42.33
N SER A 679 2.28 -34.43 -41.25
CA SER A 679 3.31 -35.49 -41.18
C SER A 679 2.93 -36.54 -40.18
N ASN A 680 3.72 -37.64 -40.10
CA ASN A 680 3.51 -38.75 -39.19
C ASN A 680 2.09 -39.31 -39.26
N ILE A 681 1.57 -39.48 -40.53
CA ILE A 681 0.21 -39.96 -40.78
C ILE A 681 0.17 -41.45 -40.54
N ASP A 682 -0.71 -41.91 -39.66
CA ASP A 682 -0.93 -43.34 -39.42
C ASP A 682 -1.56 -44.04 -40.62
N ASN A 683 -1.32 -45.36 -40.74
CA ASN A 683 -1.82 -46.14 -41.89
C ASN A 683 -3.35 -46.24 -41.93
N ASP A 684 -4.01 -46.16 -40.80
CA ASP A 684 -5.44 -46.20 -40.59
C ASP A 684 -6.10 -44.77 -40.59
N ALA A 685 -5.30 -43.72 -40.71
CA ALA A 685 -5.83 -42.37 -40.78
C ALA A 685 -6.85 -42.20 -41.94
N PRO A 686 -7.84 -41.28 -41.81
CA PRO A 686 -8.80 -40.97 -42.84
C PRO A 686 -8.15 -40.63 -44.19
N SER A 687 -8.79 -41.00 -45.32
CA SER A 687 -8.29 -40.68 -46.67
C SER A 687 -8.17 -39.18 -46.88
N SER A 688 -9.03 -38.37 -46.27
CA SER A 688 -8.99 -36.89 -46.28
C SER A 688 -7.72 -36.35 -45.67
N ILE A 689 -7.17 -36.99 -44.63
CA ILE A 689 -5.90 -36.63 -44.00
C ILE A 689 -4.71 -37.06 -44.83
N LYS A 690 -4.76 -38.31 -45.39
CA LYS A 690 -3.71 -38.83 -46.30
C LYS A 690 -3.51 -37.96 -47.55
N GLU A 691 -4.59 -37.35 -48.06
CA GLU A 691 -4.54 -36.38 -49.17
C GLU A 691 -3.82 -35.06 -48.79
N LEU A 692 -3.65 -34.77 -47.50
CA LEU A 692 -2.99 -33.56 -46.97
C LEU A 692 -1.51 -33.78 -46.67
N ASP A 693 -0.97 -34.96 -46.90
CA ASP A 693 0.46 -35.25 -46.58
C ASP A 693 1.38 -34.19 -47.18
N GLY A 694 2.32 -33.73 -46.31
CA GLY A 694 3.23 -32.64 -46.62
C GLY A 694 2.66 -31.22 -46.41
N GLN A 695 3.14 -30.27 -47.22
CA GLN A 695 2.84 -28.86 -47.07
C GLN A 695 1.53 -28.47 -47.73
N ASN A 696 0.65 -27.81 -46.99
CA ASN A 696 -0.62 -27.26 -47.48
C ASN A 696 -0.71 -25.77 -47.12
N VAL A 697 -1.18 -24.96 -48.04
CA VAL A 697 -1.28 -23.50 -47.91
C VAL A 697 -2.74 -23.11 -47.75
N LYS A 698 -3.02 -22.39 -46.66
CA LYS A 698 -4.30 -21.69 -46.46
C LYS A 698 -4.10 -20.19 -46.59
N SER A 699 -4.89 -19.55 -47.42
CA SER A 699 -4.97 -18.09 -47.55
C SER A 699 -6.42 -17.69 -47.42
N SER A 700 -6.75 -17.00 -46.31
CA SER A 700 -8.16 -16.72 -45.98
C SER A 700 -8.39 -15.27 -45.53
N VAL A 701 -9.62 -14.81 -45.76
CA VAL A 701 -10.16 -13.56 -45.20
C VAL A 701 -11.21 -13.92 -44.16
N GLU A 702 -11.08 -13.34 -43.00
CA GLU A 702 -12.03 -13.44 -41.89
C GLU A 702 -12.80 -12.13 -41.72
N SER A 703 -14.08 -12.21 -41.41
CA SER A 703 -14.88 -11.08 -40.93
C SER A 703 -15.70 -11.50 -39.72
N SER A 704 -15.84 -10.64 -38.73
CA SER A 704 -16.70 -10.89 -37.58
C SER A 704 -17.36 -9.63 -37.05
N LEU A 705 -18.58 -9.81 -36.54
CA LEU A 705 -19.31 -8.80 -35.77
C LEU A 705 -19.59 -9.37 -34.39
N ARG A 706 -19.19 -8.67 -33.37
CA ARG A 706 -19.38 -9.09 -31.97
C ARG A 706 -19.96 -7.97 -31.14
N TYR A 707 -21.03 -8.31 -30.40
CA TYR A 707 -21.64 -7.50 -29.37
C TYR A 707 -21.31 -8.10 -27.97
N ASP A 708 -20.69 -7.36 -27.06
CA ASP A 708 -20.33 -7.83 -25.72
C ASP A 708 -20.68 -6.75 -24.67
N SER A 709 -21.79 -6.97 -23.98
CA SER A 709 -22.29 -6.08 -22.91
C SER A 709 -22.17 -6.69 -21.51
N ARG A 710 -21.40 -7.78 -21.35
CA ARG A 710 -21.20 -8.43 -20.07
C ARG A 710 -20.61 -7.47 -19.05
N ASP A 711 -21.06 -7.58 -17.80
CA ASP A 711 -20.54 -6.79 -16.68
C ASP A 711 -19.17 -7.27 -16.20
N HIS A 712 -18.89 -8.55 -16.33
CA HIS A 712 -17.61 -9.16 -15.96
C HIS A 712 -17.17 -10.18 -17.04
N LEU A 713 -15.84 -10.25 -17.28
CA LEU A 713 -15.31 -11.10 -18.36
C LEU A 713 -15.37 -12.60 -18.00
N PHE A 714 -14.99 -12.94 -16.77
CA PHE A 714 -14.84 -14.34 -16.33
C PHE A 714 -16.09 -14.89 -15.63
N ILE A 715 -16.78 -14.09 -14.84
CA ILE A 715 -18.02 -14.46 -14.14
C ILE A 715 -19.07 -13.39 -14.42
N PRO A 716 -19.66 -13.43 -15.62
CA PRO A 716 -20.73 -12.49 -15.95
C PRO A 716 -21.97 -12.75 -15.09
N THR A 717 -22.55 -11.68 -14.55
CA THR A 717 -23.83 -11.77 -13.84
C THR A 717 -24.98 -11.22 -14.65
N LYS A 718 -24.72 -10.36 -15.62
CA LYS A 718 -25.72 -9.78 -16.54
C LYS A 718 -25.08 -9.35 -17.85
N GLY A 719 -25.93 -9.22 -18.87
CA GLY A 719 -25.52 -8.77 -20.19
C GLY A 719 -25.56 -9.88 -21.23
N ALA A 720 -25.03 -9.62 -22.40
CA ALA A 720 -25.02 -10.56 -23.52
C ALA A 720 -23.66 -10.56 -24.23
N ASN A 721 -23.31 -11.68 -24.83
CA ASN A 721 -22.21 -11.83 -25.77
C ASN A 721 -22.76 -12.51 -27.03
N LEU A 722 -22.83 -11.78 -28.13
CA LEU A 722 -23.37 -12.26 -29.38
C LEU A 722 -22.31 -12.11 -30.47
N GLY A 723 -22.10 -13.13 -31.29
CA GLY A 723 -21.10 -13.15 -32.33
C GLY A 723 -21.58 -13.77 -33.60
N VAL A 724 -21.13 -13.22 -34.71
CA VAL A 724 -21.19 -13.89 -36.03
C VAL A 724 -19.85 -13.74 -36.70
N SER A 725 -19.33 -14.83 -37.29
CA SER A 725 -18.07 -14.83 -38.03
C SER A 725 -18.22 -15.56 -39.36
N PHE A 726 -17.45 -15.09 -40.29
CA PHE A 726 -17.34 -15.66 -41.63
C PHE A 726 -15.86 -15.75 -42.01
N GLU A 727 -15.42 -16.89 -42.50
CA GLU A 727 -14.10 -17.09 -43.08
C GLU A 727 -14.24 -17.63 -44.49
N PHE A 728 -13.57 -16.98 -45.44
CA PHE A 728 -13.40 -17.46 -46.81
C PHE A 728 -11.93 -17.82 -47.02
N ALA A 729 -11.62 -19.09 -47.14
CA ALA A 729 -10.33 -19.62 -47.54
C ALA A 729 -10.38 -20.01 -49.04
N GLY A 730 -9.31 -19.70 -49.76
CA GLY A 730 -9.24 -19.98 -51.19
C GLY A 730 -8.69 -18.85 -52.07
N LEU A 731 -8.16 -17.79 -51.44
CA LEU A 731 -7.48 -16.68 -52.14
C LEU A 731 -6.09 -17.05 -52.70
N GLY A 732 -5.81 -18.31 -52.84
CA GLY A 732 -4.57 -18.96 -53.23
C GLY A 732 -4.35 -20.19 -52.35
N GLY A 733 -3.31 -21.00 -52.65
CA GLY A 733 -3.00 -22.20 -51.90
C GLY A 733 -3.94 -23.38 -52.14
N ASP A 734 -3.84 -24.40 -51.30
CA ASP A 734 -4.46 -25.71 -51.51
C ASP A 734 -5.80 -25.86 -50.80
N ILE A 735 -5.98 -25.11 -49.72
CA ILE A 735 -7.14 -25.17 -48.84
C ILE A 735 -8.20 -24.17 -49.30
N GLY A 736 -9.47 -24.61 -49.35
CA GLY A 736 -10.55 -23.74 -49.76
C GLY A 736 -11.89 -24.11 -49.15
N PHE A 737 -12.51 -23.18 -48.45
CA PHE A 737 -13.80 -23.31 -47.78
C PHE A 737 -14.47 -21.96 -47.49
N MET A 738 -15.78 -22.03 -47.23
CA MET A 738 -16.52 -20.98 -46.57
C MET A 738 -17.02 -21.49 -45.23
N LYS A 739 -16.64 -20.83 -44.13
CA LYS A 739 -17.03 -21.19 -42.79
C LYS A 739 -17.86 -20.07 -42.16
N TYR A 740 -18.98 -20.40 -41.55
CA TYR A 740 -19.90 -19.51 -40.86
C TYR A 740 -20.07 -20.02 -39.42
N ILE A 741 -19.97 -19.13 -38.44
CA ILE A 741 -20.25 -19.45 -37.05
C ILE A 741 -21.10 -18.33 -36.48
N ALA A 742 -22.14 -18.69 -35.72
CA ALA A 742 -22.98 -17.77 -34.97
C ALA A 742 -23.07 -18.27 -33.53
N ASP A 743 -22.73 -17.40 -32.58
CA ASP A 743 -22.77 -17.66 -31.15
C ASP A 743 -23.61 -16.62 -30.38
N ALA A 744 -24.36 -17.06 -29.38
CA ALA A 744 -25.16 -16.18 -28.55
C ALA A 744 -25.18 -16.69 -27.10
N ALA A 745 -24.72 -15.86 -26.16
CA ALA A 745 -24.83 -16.10 -24.74
C ALA A 745 -25.53 -14.91 -24.04
N TYR A 746 -26.44 -15.21 -23.14
CA TYR A 746 -27.17 -14.19 -22.38
C TYR A 746 -27.13 -14.53 -20.89
N TYR A 747 -26.85 -13.56 -20.03
CA TYR A 747 -26.69 -13.72 -18.59
C TYR A 747 -27.81 -13.02 -17.84
N ILE A 748 -28.61 -13.80 -17.13
CA ILE A 748 -29.85 -13.36 -16.48
C ILE A 748 -29.66 -13.50 -14.96
N PRO A 749 -29.53 -12.39 -14.20
CA PRO A 749 -29.52 -12.45 -12.76
C PRO A 749 -30.90 -12.88 -12.24
N LEU A 750 -30.92 -13.90 -11.41
CA LEU A 750 -32.10 -14.41 -10.71
C LEU A 750 -32.04 -14.01 -9.22
N PHE A 751 -33.01 -14.51 -8.44
CA PHE A 751 -33.00 -14.33 -6.98
C PHE A 751 -31.80 -15.03 -6.32
N TRP A 752 -31.41 -14.59 -5.12
CA TRP A 752 -30.29 -15.16 -4.32
C TRP A 752 -28.94 -15.21 -5.01
N GLU A 753 -28.66 -14.27 -5.92
CA GLU A 753 -27.39 -14.21 -6.66
C GLU A 753 -27.18 -15.39 -7.64
N PHE A 754 -28.24 -16.14 -7.98
CA PHE A 754 -28.20 -17.12 -9.06
C PHE A 754 -28.14 -16.40 -10.40
N VAL A 755 -27.36 -16.95 -11.33
CA VAL A 755 -27.26 -16.47 -12.72
C VAL A 755 -27.60 -17.59 -13.67
N LEU A 756 -28.61 -17.40 -14.49
CA LEU A 756 -28.96 -18.31 -15.57
C LEU A 756 -28.28 -17.84 -16.86
N ALA A 757 -27.52 -18.72 -17.50
CA ALA A 757 -26.78 -18.41 -18.72
C ALA A 757 -27.10 -19.40 -19.84
N PRO A 758 -28.11 -19.14 -20.69
CA PRO A 758 -28.28 -19.86 -21.95
C PRO A 758 -27.18 -19.43 -22.93
N HIS A 759 -26.56 -20.41 -23.56
CA HIS A 759 -25.61 -20.25 -24.66
C HIS A 759 -26.01 -21.13 -25.82
N THR A 760 -25.94 -20.64 -27.03
CA THR A 760 -26.13 -21.41 -28.25
C THR A 760 -25.07 -21.07 -29.26
N GLU A 761 -24.63 -22.04 -30.01
CA GLU A 761 -23.69 -21.87 -31.11
C GLU A 761 -24.08 -22.78 -32.28
N ALA A 762 -23.96 -22.27 -33.50
CA ALA A 762 -24.19 -23.02 -34.71
C ALA A 762 -23.11 -22.68 -35.72
N GLY A 763 -22.70 -23.64 -36.50
CA GLY A 763 -21.72 -23.46 -37.55
C GLY A 763 -22.04 -24.24 -38.80
N TYR A 764 -21.52 -23.73 -39.91
CA TYR A 764 -21.58 -24.35 -41.20
C TYR A 764 -20.29 -24.10 -41.95
N VAL A 765 -19.70 -25.15 -42.51
CA VAL A 765 -18.55 -25.08 -43.42
C VAL A 765 -18.85 -25.79 -44.71
N ASN A 766 -18.48 -25.15 -45.82
CA ASN A 766 -18.66 -25.70 -47.14
C ASN A 766 -17.36 -25.61 -47.94
N LYS A 767 -16.95 -26.71 -48.56
CA LYS A 767 -15.78 -26.82 -49.43
C LYS A 767 -15.96 -25.91 -50.63
N THR A 768 -14.94 -25.14 -50.99
CA THR A 768 -14.89 -24.39 -52.24
C THR A 768 -14.46 -25.33 -53.37
N GLN A 769 -15.07 -25.20 -54.59
CA GLN A 769 -14.74 -26.06 -55.71
C GLN A 769 -13.23 -26.16 -55.97
N ASP A 770 -12.76 -27.38 -56.30
CA ASP A 770 -11.38 -27.70 -56.65
C ASP A 770 -10.30 -27.45 -55.55
N LYS A 771 -10.68 -27.20 -54.30
CA LYS A 771 -9.77 -27.06 -53.17
C LYS A 771 -10.00 -28.18 -52.15
N LYS A 772 -9.05 -28.33 -51.19
CA LYS A 772 -9.17 -29.27 -50.09
C LYS A 772 -9.90 -28.61 -48.89
N LEU A 773 -10.77 -29.37 -48.23
CA LEU A 773 -11.33 -29.00 -46.93
C LEU A 773 -10.78 -30.00 -45.88
N PRO A 774 -9.78 -29.66 -45.10
CA PRO A 774 -9.22 -30.52 -44.09
C PRO A 774 -10.22 -30.83 -42.98
N ASP A 775 -10.14 -32.05 -42.40
CA ASP A 775 -11.00 -32.46 -41.31
C ASP A 775 -10.74 -31.58 -40.04
N TYR A 776 -9.54 -31.09 -39.80
CA TYR A 776 -9.25 -30.13 -38.71
C TYR A 776 -9.89 -28.74 -38.90
N GLU A 777 -10.50 -28.43 -40.04
CA GLU A 777 -11.30 -27.22 -40.25
C GLU A 777 -12.81 -27.49 -40.16
N LYS A 778 -13.22 -28.74 -40.03
CA LYS A 778 -14.60 -29.14 -39.77
C LYS A 778 -14.98 -29.02 -38.31
N PHE A 779 -16.19 -29.38 -37.96
CA PHE A 779 -16.72 -29.24 -36.62
C PHE A 779 -16.76 -30.52 -35.81
N TYR A 780 -16.48 -30.41 -34.52
CA TYR A 780 -16.50 -31.48 -33.52
C TYR A 780 -17.15 -30.97 -32.27
N LEU A 781 -17.88 -31.81 -31.55
CA LEU A 781 -18.41 -31.50 -30.21
C LEU A 781 -17.88 -32.54 -29.20
N GLY A 782 -18.04 -32.22 -27.92
CA GLY A 782 -17.56 -32.97 -26.75
C GLY A 782 -16.50 -32.21 -25.96
N GLY A 783 -16.47 -32.42 -24.65
CA GLY A 783 -15.54 -31.81 -23.72
C GLY A 783 -16.03 -30.49 -23.11
N ILE A 784 -15.20 -29.91 -22.27
CA ILE A 784 -15.53 -28.77 -21.40
C ILE A 784 -15.96 -27.52 -22.18
N GLY A 785 -15.58 -27.40 -23.44
CA GLY A 785 -15.89 -26.23 -24.29
C GLY A 785 -17.20 -26.33 -25.07
N SER A 786 -17.83 -27.54 -25.11
CA SER A 786 -19.05 -27.75 -25.89
C SER A 786 -20.07 -28.60 -25.15
N LEU A 787 -20.10 -29.92 -25.33
CA LEU A 787 -20.96 -30.85 -24.62
C LEU A 787 -20.14 -31.58 -23.52
N ARG A 788 -20.31 -31.14 -22.26
CA ARG A 788 -19.62 -31.75 -21.11
C ARG A 788 -20.13 -33.16 -20.82
N GLY A 789 -19.25 -34.01 -20.34
CA GLY A 789 -19.57 -35.44 -20.11
C GLY A 789 -19.19 -36.35 -21.25
N PHE A 790 -19.07 -35.82 -22.48
CA PHE A 790 -18.48 -36.54 -23.63
C PHE A 790 -16.99 -36.23 -23.69
N LYS A 791 -16.20 -37.16 -24.26
CA LYS A 791 -14.80 -36.88 -24.52
C LYS A 791 -14.67 -35.74 -25.54
N ARG A 792 -13.55 -35.04 -25.49
CA ARG A 792 -13.27 -33.96 -26.41
C ARG A 792 -13.23 -34.48 -27.85
N ASP A 793 -13.89 -33.76 -28.74
CA ASP A 793 -13.96 -34.02 -30.21
C ASP A 793 -14.51 -35.41 -30.59
N ASP A 794 -15.17 -36.13 -29.66
CA ASP A 794 -15.69 -37.46 -29.86
C ASP A 794 -17.06 -37.48 -30.59
N LEU A 795 -17.80 -36.38 -30.51
CA LEU A 795 -19.09 -36.24 -31.16
C LEU A 795 -18.91 -35.63 -32.55
N ALA A 796 -18.69 -36.50 -33.53
CA ALA A 796 -18.58 -36.12 -34.93
C ALA A 796 -18.89 -37.31 -35.83
N PRO A 797 -19.24 -37.09 -37.10
CA PRO A 797 -19.33 -38.16 -38.11
C PRO A 797 -18.03 -38.96 -38.20
N ARG A 798 -18.17 -40.28 -38.45
CA ARG A 798 -17.04 -41.19 -38.57
C ARG A 798 -17.01 -41.82 -39.96
N ASP A 799 -15.81 -42.19 -40.41
CA ASP A 799 -15.62 -42.95 -41.63
C ASP A 799 -15.95 -44.45 -41.43
N ASP A 800 -15.85 -45.27 -42.50
CA ASP A 800 -16.14 -46.69 -42.44
C ASP A 800 -15.16 -47.47 -41.54
N GLU A 801 -13.98 -46.94 -41.32
CA GLU A 801 -12.94 -47.48 -40.42
C GLU A 801 -13.17 -47.07 -38.96
N GLY A 802 -14.08 -46.14 -38.69
CA GLY A 802 -14.45 -45.66 -37.34
C GLY A 802 -13.69 -44.42 -36.86
N ASN A 803 -12.88 -43.77 -37.73
CA ASN A 803 -12.14 -42.56 -37.41
C ASN A 803 -13.06 -41.35 -37.47
N SER A 804 -12.83 -40.37 -36.58
CA SER A 804 -13.61 -39.14 -36.55
C SER A 804 -13.17 -38.19 -37.67
N ILE A 805 -14.07 -37.84 -38.59
CA ILE A 805 -13.78 -37.03 -39.78
C ILE A 805 -14.37 -35.60 -39.69
N GLY A 806 -14.99 -35.27 -38.53
CA GLY A 806 -15.69 -34.01 -38.39
C GLY A 806 -16.94 -33.84 -39.25
N GLY A 807 -17.77 -32.90 -38.95
CA GLY A 807 -18.96 -32.57 -39.73
C GLY A 807 -18.95 -31.15 -40.28
N ASP A 808 -19.79 -30.94 -41.26
CA ASP A 808 -19.91 -29.66 -41.95
C ASP A 808 -20.81 -28.67 -41.23
N LYS A 809 -21.67 -29.21 -40.38
CA LYS A 809 -22.67 -28.41 -39.65
C LYS A 809 -22.74 -28.88 -38.22
N TYR A 810 -22.99 -27.96 -37.31
CA TYR A 810 -23.31 -28.30 -35.93
C TYR A 810 -24.27 -27.30 -35.34
N ILE A 811 -24.93 -27.74 -34.29
CA ILE A 811 -25.70 -26.91 -33.39
C ILE A 811 -25.44 -27.38 -31.96
N GLN A 812 -25.25 -26.45 -31.08
CA GLN A 812 -25.16 -26.73 -29.63
C GLN A 812 -26.00 -25.73 -28.86
N PHE A 813 -26.49 -26.20 -27.73
CA PHE A 813 -27.15 -25.38 -26.71
C PHE A 813 -26.68 -25.80 -25.33
N ASN A 814 -26.26 -24.82 -24.55
CA ASN A 814 -25.81 -25.01 -23.16
C ASN A 814 -26.68 -24.14 -22.26
N LEU A 815 -27.09 -24.68 -21.15
CA LEU A 815 -27.80 -23.92 -20.11
C LEU A 815 -27.06 -24.10 -18.80
N ASP A 816 -26.46 -23.01 -18.33
CA ASP A 816 -25.75 -22.95 -17.06
C ASP A 816 -26.56 -22.22 -16.01
N LEU A 817 -26.60 -22.72 -14.78
CA LEU A 817 -27.07 -22.05 -13.58
C LEU A 817 -25.92 -21.96 -12.59
N THR A 818 -25.40 -20.76 -12.38
CA THR A 818 -24.29 -20.51 -11.46
C THR A 818 -24.77 -19.78 -10.21
N PHE A 819 -24.12 -20.09 -9.06
CA PHE A 819 -24.42 -19.46 -7.77
C PHE A 819 -23.19 -19.42 -6.89
N PRO A 820 -23.02 -18.40 -6.02
CA PRO A 820 -21.88 -18.32 -5.12
C PRO A 820 -21.98 -19.42 -4.04
N LEU A 821 -20.93 -20.22 -3.88
CA LEU A 821 -20.76 -21.18 -2.78
C LEU A 821 -20.16 -20.48 -1.56
N VAL A 822 -19.13 -19.67 -1.79
CA VAL A 822 -18.48 -18.88 -0.75
C VAL A 822 -18.46 -17.41 -1.20
N LYS A 823 -19.22 -16.57 -0.50
CA LYS A 823 -19.30 -15.14 -0.82
C LYS A 823 -17.96 -14.45 -0.60
N GLY A 824 -17.56 -13.63 -1.57
CA GLY A 824 -16.33 -12.84 -1.48
C GLY A 824 -15.05 -13.60 -1.86
N GLN A 825 -15.08 -14.92 -1.95
CA GLN A 825 -13.89 -15.74 -2.25
C GLN A 825 -13.81 -16.25 -3.70
N GLY A 826 -14.73 -15.83 -4.56
CA GLY A 826 -14.72 -16.21 -5.97
C GLY A 826 -15.03 -17.69 -6.25
N VAL A 827 -15.65 -18.42 -5.31
CA VAL A 827 -16.02 -19.82 -5.46
C VAL A 827 -17.51 -19.94 -5.77
N TYR A 828 -17.81 -20.55 -6.91
CA TYR A 828 -19.16 -20.70 -7.45
C TYR A 828 -19.50 -22.17 -7.69
N GLY A 829 -20.73 -22.55 -7.39
CA GLY A 829 -21.33 -23.79 -7.85
C GLY A 829 -21.97 -23.61 -9.24
N GLY A 830 -22.00 -24.65 -10.03
CA GLY A 830 -22.65 -24.68 -11.32
C GLY A 830 -23.48 -25.93 -11.52
N LEU A 831 -24.68 -25.78 -12.06
CA LEU A 831 -25.46 -26.85 -12.65
C LEU A 831 -25.57 -26.55 -14.14
N PHE A 832 -25.54 -27.60 -14.96
CA PHE A 832 -25.62 -27.40 -16.40
C PHE A 832 -26.41 -28.48 -17.11
N PHE A 833 -26.91 -28.12 -18.28
CA PHE A 833 -27.51 -29.00 -19.28
C PHE A 833 -26.93 -28.62 -20.63
N ASP A 834 -26.38 -29.59 -21.35
CA ASP A 834 -25.79 -29.38 -22.68
C ASP A 834 -26.46 -30.30 -23.66
N THR A 835 -26.74 -29.78 -24.85
CA THR A 835 -27.29 -30.57 -25.97
C THR A 835 -26.74 -30.08 -27.29
N GLY A 836 -26.55 -30.96 -28.22
CA GLY A 836 -26.05 -30.61 -29.55
C GLY A 836 -25.74 -31.80 -30.42
N ARG A 837 -25.49 -31.52 -31.70
CA ARG A 837 -25.13 -32.53 -32.72
C ARG A 837 -24.24 -31.93 -33.81
N VAL A 838 -23.36 -32.76 -34.31
CA VAL A 838 -22.58 -32.51 -35.54
C VAL A 838 -23.15 -33.32 -36.65
N TYR A 839 -23.34 -32.70 -37.78
CA TYR A 839 -23.95 -33.34 -39.00
C TYR A 839 -22.89 -33.42 -40.09
N GLY A 840 -22.91 -34.53 -40.85
CA GLY A 840 -22.08 -34.72 -42.04
C GLY A 840 -22.61 -34.04 -43.28
N ASP A 841 -21.87 -34.17 -44.41
CA ASP A 841 -22.09 -33.49 -45.68
C ASP A 841 -23.51 -33.59 -46.22
N ASN A 842 -24.09 -34.81 -46.19
CA ASN A 842 -25.38 -35.10 -46.79
C ASN A 842 -26.52 -35.09 -45.76
N GLU A 843 -26.25 -34.91 -44.50
CA GLU A 843 -27.28 -34.85 -43.46
C GLU A 843 -27.99 -33.51 -43.44
N LYS A 844 -29.31 -33.55 -43.25
CA LYS A 844 -30.07 -32.30 -43.01
C LYS A 844 -30.13 -32.02 -41.53
N ILE A 845 -30.11 -30.71 -41.17
CA ILE A 845 -30.37 -30.31 -39.78
C ILE A 845 -31.86 -30.57 -39.53
N GLU A 846 -32.14 -31.54 -38.67
CA GLU A 846 -33.47 -31.79 -38.14
C GLU A 846 -33.56 -31.27 -36.71
N PHE A 847 -34.54 -30.40 -36.41
CA PHE A 847 -34.76 -29.89 -35.09
C PHE A 847 -35.58 -30.84 -34.21
N ASP A 848 -35.25 -32.13 -34.25
CA ASP A 848 -35.83 -33.15 -33.36
C ASP A 848 -34.96 -33.23 -32.08
N PRO A 849 -35.51 -32.89 -30.89
CA PRO A 849 -34.76 -33.02 -29.65
C PRO A 849 -34.22 -34.43 -29.38
N SER A 850 -34.85 -35.45 -29.90
CA SER A 850 -34.40 -36.83 -29.76
C SER A 850 -33.17 -37.21 -30.59
N ASP A 851 -32.82 -36.37 -31.56
CA ASP A 851 -31.66 -36.49 -32.45
C ASP A 851 -30.42 -35.80 -31.91
N LEU A 852 -30.58 -34.98 -30.88
CA LEU A 852 -29.48 -34.25 -30.25
C LEU A 852 -28.89 -35.01 -29.09
N ARG A 853 -27.55 -35.12 -29.01
CA ARG A 853 -26.83 -35.68 -27.88
C ARG A 853 -27.02 -34.78 -26.64
N GLN A 854 -27.21 -35.41 -25.50
CA GLN A 854 -27.61 -34.69 -24.25
C GLN A 854 -26.74 -35.08 -23.07
N SER A 855 -26.37 -34.08 -22.28
CA SER A 855 -25.73 -34.29 -20.99
C SER A 855 -26.22 -33.27 -19.96
N ALA A 856 -26.10 -33.64 -18.70
CA ALA A 856 -26.34 -32.72 -17.58
C ALA A 856 -25.31 -32.97 -16.48
N GLY A 857 -25.02 -31.95 -15.68
CA GLY A 857 -24.01 -32.13 -14.67
C GLY A 857 -23.95 -30.98 -13.66
N LEU A 858 -22.93 -31.12 -12.86
CA LEU A 858 -22.65 -30.15 -11.79
C LEU A 858 -21.14 -29.90 -11.69
N GLY A 859 -20.77 -28.77 -11.10
CA GLY A 859 -19.35 -28.47 -10.93
C GLY A 859 -19.09 -27.32 -10.00
N ILE A 860 -17.79 -27.06 -9.80
CA ILE A 860 -17.25 -25.97 -9.03
C ILE A 860 -16.38 -25.12 -9.95
N ARG A 861 -16.57 -23.82 -9.88
CA ARG A 861 -15.78 -22.80 -10.56
C ARG A 861 -15.15 -21.88 -9.54
N TRP A 862 -13.86 -21.65 -9.63
CA TRP A 862 -13.13 -20.81 -8.68
C TRP A 862 -12.26 -19.81 -9.41
N LEU A 863 -12.40 -18.52 -9.09
CA LEU A 863 -11.44 -17.49 -9.47
C LEU A 863 -10.28 -17.52 -8.47
N SER A 864 -9.31 -18.38 -8.72
CA SER A 864 -8.12 -18.47 -7.88
C SER A 864 -7.15 -17.30 -8.20
N PRO A 865 -6.21 -16.98 -7.29
CA PRO A 865 -5.13 -16.04 -7.58
C PRO A 865 -4.28 -16.40 -8.81
N MET A 866 -4.22 -17.69 -9.16
CA MET A 866 -3.49 -18.21 -10.34
C MET A 866 -4.35 -18.24 -11.62
N GLY A 867 -5.60 -17.80 -11.55
CA GLY A 867 -6.55 -17.79 -12.66
C GLY A 867 -7.79 -18.67 -12.42
N PRO A 868 -8.73 -18.65 -13.38
CA PRO A 868 -9.97 -19.39 -13.25
C PRO A 868 -9.74 -20.93 -13.30
N VAL A 869 -10.38 -21.62 -12.37
CA VAL A 869 -10.35 -23.09 -12.25
C VAL A 869 -11.77 -23.63 -12.40
N ARG A 870 -11.96 -24.66 -13.21
CA ARG A 870 -13.24 -25.39 -13.37
C ARG A 870 -13.03 -26.87 -13.12
N LEU A 871 -13.89 -27.44 -12.30
CA LEU A 871 -14.02 -28.87 -12.12
C LEU A 871 -15.50 -29.23 -12.24
N GLU A 872 -15.87 -29.94 -13.26
CA GLU A 872 -17.26 -30.26 -13.57
C GLU A 872 -17.37 -31.75 -13.89
N TYR A 873 -18.51 -32.36 -13.56
CA TYR A 873 -18.83 -33.73 -13.95
C TYR A 873 -20.11 -33.73 -14.79
N GLY A 874 -20.03 -34.21 -16.01
CA GLY A 874 -21.15 -34.37 -16.93
C GLY A 874 -21.61 -35.81 -17.00
N PHE A 875 -22.90 -36.04 -16.85
CA PHE A 875 -23.59 -37.27 -17.07
C PHE A 875 -24.17 -37.30 -18.47
N ILE A 876 -23.90 -38.36 -19.23
CA ILE A 876 -24.52 -38.59 -20.54
C ILE A 876 -25.95 -39.10 -20.29
N LEU A 877 -26.95 -38.40 -20.81
CA LEU A 877 -28.36 -38.72 -20.61
C LEU A 877 -28.92 -39.72 -21.65
N ASP A 878 -28.37 -39.68 -22.84
CA ASP A 878 -28.77 -40.43 -24.02
C ASP A 878 -27.70 -41.40 -24.52
N LYS A 879 -27.19 -42.21 -23.62
CA LYS A 879 -26.06 -43.11 -23.89
C LYS A 879 -26.24 -44.01 -25.13
N GLU A 880 -25.30 -43.90 -26.06
CA GLU A 880 -25.24 -44.73 -27.26
C GLU A 880 -24.13 -45.77 -27.21
N LYS A 881 -24.23 -46.75 -28.20
CA LYS A 881 -23.20 -47.79 -28.32
C LYS A 881 -21.95 -47.17 -28.93
N GLY A 882 -20.89 -47.05 -28.11
CA GLY A 882 -19.63 -46.41 -28.49
C GLY A 882 -19.22 -45.30 -27.51
N ASP A 883 -20.14 -44.78 -26.66
CA ASP A 883 -19.81 -43.84 -25.64
C ASP A 883 -18.88 -44.40 -24.56
N HIS A 884 -17.88 -43.63 -24.20
CA HIS A 884 -16.92 -43.97 -23.14
C HIS A 884 -17.50 -43.70 -21.74
N GLY A 885 -18.23 -44.66 -21.19
CA GLY A 885 -18.77 -44.56 -19.82
C GLY A 885 -20.15 -43.91 -19.73
N SER A 886 -20.58 -43.53 -18.52
CA SER A 886 -21.84 -42.81 -18.27
C SER A 886 -21.67 -41.28 -18.09
N GLY A 887 -20.44 -40.80 -18.24
CA GLY A 887 -20.08 -39.39 -18.05
C GLY A 887 -18.58 -39.26 -17.88
N ASN A 888 -18.15 -38.01 -17.79
CA ASN A 888 -16.74 -37.66 -17.71
C ASN A 888 -16.48 -36.49 -16.74
N TRP A 889 -15.33 -36.52 -16.08
CA TRP A 889 -14.80 -35.37 -15.36
C TRP A 889 -14.12 -34.42 -16.31
N GLU A 890 -14.52 -33.18 -16.24
CA GLU A 890 -13.94 -32.08 -16.98
C GLU A 890 -13.18 -31.15 -16.03
N PHE A 891 -11.91 -30.94 -16.29
CA PHE A 891 -11.06 -30.03 -15.54
C PHE A 891 -10.39 -29.05 -16.47
N SER A 892 -10.37 -27.78 -16.05
CA SER A 892 -9.66 -26.70 -16.74
C SER A 892 -9.13 -25.71 -15.74
N MET A 893 -7.90 -25.28 -15.92
CA MET A 893 -7.23 -24.26 -15.13
C MET A 893 -6.61 -23.22 -16.06
N ALA A 894 -6.65 -21.94 -15.68
CA ALA A 894 -6.13 -20.81 -16.43
C ALA A 894 -6.79 -20.55 -17.82
N SER A 895 -7.87 -21.21 -18.14
CA SER A 895 -8.72 -20.90 -19.31
C SER A 895 -9.93 -20.07 -18.87
N ALA A 896 -10.39 -19.15 -19.72
CA ALA A 896 -11.65 -18.43 -19.46
C ALA A 896 -12.83 -19.42 -19.38
N PHE A 897 -13.81 -19.08 -18.54
CA PHE A 897 -15.04 -19.85 -18.38
C PHE A 897 -15.94 -19.72 -19.61
#